data_efab3a3beda948c70fe3ee5d82c7a5ad
#
_entry.id   efab3a3beda948c70fe3ee5d82c7a5ad
#
_cell.length_a   1.000
_cell.length_b   1.000
_cell.length_c   1.000
_cell.angle_alpha   90.00
_cell.angle_beta   90.00
_cell.angle_gamma   90.00
#
_symmetry.space_group_name_H-M   'P 1'
#
loop_
_entity.id
_entity.type
_entity.pdbx_description
1 polymer ?
#
loop_
_entity_poly.entity_id
_entity_poly.type
_entity_poly.pdbx_seq_one_letter_code
_entity_poly.pdbx_strand_id
1 'polypeptide(L)'
;MANLTEKSFVRGRLIPILGALIVFIISFSVLYMGENVGLSDNGDFRRVLIMNNIEYKDDTNHYYLFNENYKMLLDNSDSFSGAIVSSWQTNDEEEIYKSPHFMFIKLSKTLNVIANKISGNALSDYNIMYLAILYIFMLSVAAGVIFTFFNESSVKIQITIFLLFIFIFCDAGYLLYFNSFYGEPLQYTALMMLIAFGMLIYKRPSVPKAIGFFTALYFFAGSKLANIPYSLIVALLSVIIVFMRKDRLYRVGIIITAGLCVINIISLYTEIPEWMNRDTTYQAVFLGITKNSKTVEKDLEELGVSKEYAPLAGTHAYMEKDEYPIDITTEEFEKGFYEKVKKTDIAFFYLKHPIRLVGELCHAIENSAYIRPPVVGNSETVPMEFTKKFSGWSKIRVSLRFLYEPWVIFVSFILITLYMIFMNVFYIHNHKIESPARKYMVCALDILILGLWINLVMPIVCNGEADLAKHMFLFTNCVDILFAIGITALVVCPIKRTLAIMCAGALFTGLFYIDLPRKTVTLGRLNGEPLEWEKIRTLEDGTELLVTKECVGFMPYDDESNAWEISDVREWLNTDFLSEFSVADRELIVMTKNRNLLAFNQRERAEGGNHAHYWNFTKSLVYDMGDTAYYNYTEDMVFMPNLMSVKDISVEEDFWVMSPYTANDYMARYMNDDGFILHTDVRNEKGVRAMIRIKR
;
A
#
# COMPACT_ATOMS: atom_id res chain seq x y z
N MET A 1 -29.62 46.52 3.21
CA MET A 1 -29.84 45.09 2.91
C MET A 1 -29.06 44.61 1.70
N ALA A 2 -28.97 45.31 0.56
CA ALA A 2 -28.19 44.88 -0.63
C ALA A 2 -26.72 44.65 -0.34
N ASN A 3 -26.02 45.51 0.41
CA ASN A 3 -24.61 45.42 0.76
C ASN A 3 -24.27 44.22 1.70
N LEU A 4 -25.24 43.74 2.50
CA LEU A 4 -25.04 42.56 3.36
C LEU A 4 -25.21 41.26 2.60
N THR A 5 -26.10 41.22 1.61
CA THR A 5 -26.28 40.06 0.71
C THR A 5 -25.14 39.89 -0.25
N GLU A 6 -24.58 40.98 -0.78
CA GLU A 6 -23.43 40.97 -1.69
C GLU A 6 -22.13 40.52 -0.95
N LYS A 7 -21.87 41.05 0.26
CA LYS A 7 -20.76 40.60 1.12
C LYS A 7 -20.90 39.15 1.53
N SER A 8 -22.08 38.64 1.83
CA SER A 8 -22.30 37.23 2.16
C SER A 8 -22.13 36.32 0.94
N PHE A 9 -22.55 36.77 -0.25
CA PHE A 9 -22.42 36.06 -1.50
C PHE A 9 -20.96 35.95 -1.97
N VAL A 10 -20.20 37.05 -1.89
CA VAL A 10 -18.77 37.08 -2.21
C VAL A 10 -17.98 36.22 -1.22
N ARG A 11 -18.23 36.33 0.08
CA ARG A 11 -17.58 35.52 1.13
C ARG A 11 -17.90 34.04 0.96
N GLY A 12 -19.13 33.69 0.56
CA GLY A 12 -19.57 32.32 0.33
C GLY A 12 -18.87 31.61 -0.85
N ARG A 13 -18.34 32.35 -1.82
CA ARG A 13 -17.60 31.80 -2.96
C ARG A 13 -16.08 31.88 -2.82
N LEU A 14 -15.59 32.93 -2.18
CA LEU A 14 -14.15 33.21 -2.09
C LEU A 14 -13.44 32.20 -1.18
N ILE A 15 -14.00 31.85 -0.04
CA ILE A 15 -13.38 30.93 0.94
C ILE A 15 -13.11 29.53 0.34
N PRO A 16 -14.07 28.88 -0.34
CA PRO A 16 -13.79 27.57 -0.97
C PRO A 16 -12.75 27.65 -2.09
N ILE A 17 -12.73 28.73 -2.88
CA ILE A 17 -11.73 28.94 -3.93
C ILE A 17 -10.34 29.12 -3.32
N LEU A 18 -10.21 29.93 -2.27
CA LEU A 18 -8.95 30.07 -1.54
C LEU A 18 -8.51 28.75 -0.91
N GLY A 19 -9.45 27.97 -0.35
CA GLY A 19 -9.18 26.64 0.17
C GLY A 19 -8.65 25.69 -0.90
N ALA A 20 -9.26 25.67 -2.08
CA ALA A 20 -8.79 24.89 -3.23
C ALA A 20 -7.38 25.33 -3.68
N LEU A 21 -7.12 26.65 -3.72
CA LEU A 21 -5.80 27.17 -4.07
C LEU A 21 -4.74 26.79 -3.05
N ILE A 22 -5.08 26.82 -1.75
CA ILE A 22 -4.15 26.38 -0.70
C ILE A 22 -3.84 24.89 -0.85
N VAL A 23 -4.83 24.03 -1.14
CA VAL A 23 -4.61 22.61 -1.43
C VAL A 23 -3.66 22.44 -2.61
N PHE A 24 -3.86 23.20 -3.68
CA PHE A 24 -2.96 23.18 -4.85
C PHE A 24 -1.54 23.55 -4.46
N ILE A 25 -1.36 24.67 -3.77
CA ILE A 25 -0.03 25.18 -3.37
C ILE A 25 0.67 24.18 -2.43
N ILE A 26 -0.04 23.65 -1.43
CA ILE A 26 0.53 22.67 -0.50
C ILE A 26 0.93 21.40 -1.24
N SER A 27 0.06 20.84 -2.06
CA SER A 27 0.33 19.60 -2.81
C SER A 27 1.50 19.78 -3.77
N PHE A 28 1.57 20.89 -4.48
CA PHE A 28 2.70 21.23 -5.34
C PHE A 28 3.99 21.42 -4.54
N SER A 29 3.92 22.11 -3.38
CA SER A 29 5.07 22.33 -2.52
C SER A 29 5.61 21.03 -1.93
N VAL A 30 4.74 20.11 -1.55
CA VAL A 30 5.16 18.79 -1.05
C VAL A 30 5.98 18.04 -2.10
N LEU A 31 5.59 18.08 -3.36
CA LEU A 31 6.28 17.35 -4.42
C LEU A 31 7.56 18.04 -4.93
N TYR A 32 7.58 19.39 -4.98
CA TYR A 32 8.58 20.15 -5.75
C TYR A 32 9.35 21.22 -4.99
N MET A 33 9.04 21.55 -3.73
CA MET A 33 9.86 22.49 -2.95
C MET A 33 11.05 21.78 -2.30
N GLY A 34 12.26 22.14 -2.70
CA GLY A 34 13.51 21.49 -2.31
C GLY A 34 13.79 20.28 -3.18
N GLU A 35 14.11 19.13 -2.61
CA GLU A 35 14.26 17.88 -3.36
C GLU A 35 12.91 17.46 -3.97
N ASN A 36 12.89 17.08 -5.26
CA ASN A 36 11.71 16.54 -5.90
C ASN A 36 11.48 15.11 -5.44
N VAL A 37 10.22 14.75 -5.20
CA VAL A 37 9.85 13.44 -4.68
C VAL A 37 8.72 12.82 -5.51
N GLY A 38 8.73 11.50 -5.63
CA GLY A 38 7.74 10.71 -6.37
C GLY A 38 7.87 9.25 -6.01
N LEU A 39 7.45 8.34 -6.88
CA LEU A 39 7.63 6.90 -6.66
C LEU A 39 8.42 6.28 -7.81
N SER A 40 9.32 5.36 -7.45
CA SER A 40 10.05 4.51 -8.40
C SER A 40 9.12 3.48 -9.05
N ASP A 41 9.59 2.85 -10.11
CA ASP A 41 8.93 1.68 -10.71
C ASP A 41 9.04 0.46 -9.79
N ASN A 42 8.02 -0.40 -9.77
CA ASN A 42 8.07 -1.75 -9.20
C ASN A 42 7.79 -2.83 -10.26
N GLY A 43 8.00 -2.50 -11.55
CA GLY A 43 7.66 -3.33 -12.69
C GLY A 43 6.35 -2.93 -13.39
N ASP A 44 5.50 -2.13 -12.76
CA ASP A 44 4.21 -1.72 -13.34
C ASP A 44 4.32 -0.62 -14.41
N PHE A 45 5.39 0.18 -14.41
CA PHE A 45 5.51 1.30 -15.34
C PHE A 45 5.69 0.84 -16.78
N ARG A 46 6.42 -0.28 -17.00
CA ARG A 46 6.74 -0.77 -18.35
C ARG A 46 5.52 -0.78 -19.28
N ARG A 47 4.40 -1.37 -18.84
CA ARG A 47 3.17 -1.45 -19.64
C ARG A 47 2.58 -0.07 -19.96
N VAL A 48 2.68 0.88 -19.02
CA VAL A 48 2.17 2.24 -19.18
C VAL A 48 3.07 3.04 -20.12
N LEU A 49 4.38 2.92 -19.98
CA LEU A 49 5.39 3.59 -20.78
C LEU A 49 5.31 3.15 -22.23
N ILE A 50 5.31 1.84 -22.51
CA ILE A 50 5.20 1.28 -23.87
C ILE A 50 3.94 1.77 -24.54
N MET A 51 2.77 1.65 -23.91
CA MET A 51 1.48 2.08 -24.49
C MET A 51 1.41 3.56 -24.81
N ASN A 52 2.16 4.38 -24.11
CA ASN A 52 2.14 5.83 -24.29
C ASN A 52 3.36 6.38 -25.04
N ASN A 53 4.18 5.50 -25.65
CA ASN A 53 5.39 5.90 -26.37
C ASN A 53 6.30 6.78 -25.49
N ILE A 54 6.60 6.31 -24.27
CA ILE A 54 7.52 6.93 -23.32
C ILE A 54 8.58 5.92 -22.95
N GLU A 55 9.82 6.35 -22.80
CA GLU A 55 10.94 5.51 -22.36
C GLU A 55 11.72 6.19 -21.22
N TYR A 56 12.47 5.41 -20.46
CA TYR A 56 13.46 5.96 -19.53
C TYR A 56 14.54 6.71 -20.30
N LYS A 57 15.04 7.80 -19.73
CA LYS A 57 16.10 8.59 -20.32
C LYS A 57 17.46 7.94 -20.18
N ASP A 58 17.65 7.23 -19.09
CA ASP A 58 18.87 6.50 -18.72
C ASP A 58 18.51 5.13 -18.14
N ASP A 59 19.38 4.13 -18.29
CA ASP A 59 19.21 2.77 -17.74
C ASP A 59 19.48 2.68 -16.22
N THR A 60 19.41 3.80 -15.50
CA THR A 60 19.74 3.87 -14.08
C THR A 60 18.58 3.40 -13.20
N ASN A 61 18.86 2.54 -12.26
CA ASN A 61 18.13 2.16 -11.01
C ASN A 61 16.66 2.59 -10.84
N HIS A 62 15.87 2.61 -11.94
CA HIS A 62 14.47 3.06 -11.93
C HIS A 62 13.55 2.22 -11.02
N TYR A 63 13.99 1.04 -10.61
CA TYR A 63 13.28 0.21 -9.62
C TYR A 63 13.47 0.65 -8.17
N TYR A 64 14.51 1.44 -7.89
CA TYR A 64 14.86 1.84 -6.53
C TYR A 64 14.76 3.34 -6.31
N LEU A 65 15.00 4.12 -7.38
CA LEU A 65 15.02 5.56 -7.32
C LEU A 65 13.86 6.16 -8.12
N PHE A 66 13.30 7.23 -7.61
CA PHE A 66 12.34 8.03 -8.35
C PHE A 66 13.03 8.70 -9.54
N ASN A 67 12.39 8.66 -10.71
CA ASN A 67 12.81 9.36 -11.91
C ASN A 67 11.80 10.44 -12.26
N GLU A 68 12.26 11.67 -12.42
CA GLU A 68 11.43 12.78 -12.84
C GLU A 68 11.36 12.92 -14.36
N ASN A 69 12.43 12.56 -15.07
CA ASN A 69 12.63 12.85 -16.47
C ASN A 69 12.65 11.59 -17.33
N TYR A 70 11.87 11.63 -18.40
CA TYR A 70 11.69 10.56 -19.38
C TYR A 70 11.84 11.12 -20.79
N LYS A 71 11.69 10.28 -21.81
CA LYS A 71 11.70 10.66 -23.21
C LYS A 71 10.42 10.19 -23.91
N MET A 72 9.79 11.06 -24.68
CA MET A 72 8.68 10.71 -25.55
C MET A 72 9.21 10.22 -26.89
N LEU A 73 8.71 9.07 -27.35
CA LEU A 73 8.92 8.59 -28.72
C LEU A 73 7.85 9.26 -29.60
N LEU A 74 8.27 10.28 -30.35
CA LEU A 74 7.40 11.07 -31.20
C LEU A 74 7.72 10.79 -32.67
N ASP A 75 6.77 10.27 -33.44
CA ASP A 75 6.95 9.93 -34.85
C ASP A 75 7.27 11.15 -35.72
N ASN A 76 6.84 12.33 -35.28
CA ASN A 76 7.03 13.59 -36.03
C ASN A 76 7.43 14.72 -35.07
N SER A 77 8.67 14.66 -34.56
CA SER A 77 9.24 15.65 -33.63
C SER A 77 9.85 16.88 -34.32
N ASP A 78 9.99 16.87 -35.65
CA ASP A 78 10.64 17.94 -36.38
C ASP A 78 9.82 19.24 -36.40
N SER A 79 8.52 19.13 -36.15
CA SER A 79 7.62 20.29 -36.08
C SER A 79 6.81 20.29 -34.78
N PHE A 80 6.51 21.49 -34.26
CA PHE A 80 5.68 21.64 -33.08
C PHE A 80 4.28 21.02 -33.25
N SER A 81 3.64 21.22 -34.38
CA SER A 81 2.32 20.64 -34.68
C SER A 81 2.38 19.12 -34.80
N GLY A 82 3.46 18.59 -35.41
CA GLY A 82 3.70 17.15 -35.49
C GLY A 82 3.90 16.52 -34.08
N ALA A 83 4.68 17.14 -33.23
CA ALA A 83 4.90 16.72 -31.87
C ALA A 83 3.59 16.70 -31.04
N ILE A 84 2.72 17.72 -31.20
CA ILE A 84 1.39 17.73 -30.53
C ILE A 84 0.53 16.54 -31.00
N VAL A 85 0.47 16.25 -32.29
CA VAL A 85 -0.30 15.13 -32.83
C VAL A 85 0.28 13.81 -32.33
N SER A 86 1.60 13.61 -32.40
CA SER A 86 2.28 12.41 -31.94
C SER A 86 2.14 12.19 -30.43
N SER A 87 1.99 13.25 -29.62
CA SER A 87 1.77 13.12 -28.17
C SER A 87 0.46 12.40 -27.81
N TRP A 88 -0.49 12.26 -28.73
CA TRP A 88 -1.76 11.53 -28.55
C TRP A 88 -1.73 10.12 -29.10
N GLN A 89 -0.68 9.71 -29.80
CA GLN A 89 -0.54 8.37 -30.33
C GLN A 89 -0.28 7.36 -29.20
N THR A 90 -0.78 6.13 -29.40
CA THR A 90 -0.54 4.96 -28.56
C THR A 90 0.17 3.91 -29.39
N ASN A 91 0.96 3.09 -28.73
CA ASN A 91 1.45 1.84 -29.31
C ASN A 91 0.37 0.77 -29.16
N ASP A 92 -0.19 0.33 -30.29
CA ASP A 92 -1.27 -0.69 -30.31
C ASP A 92 -0.72 -2.10 -30.63
N GLU A 93 0.61 -2.28 -30.65
CA GLU A 93 1.26 -3.56 -31.02
C GLU A 93 1.20 -4.62 -29.91
N GLU A 94 0.96 -4.20 -28.65
CA GLU A 94 0.85 -5.14 -27.52
C GLU A 94 -0.58 -5.19 -26.99
N GLU A 95 -1.03 -6.39 -26.59
CA GLU A 95 -2.28 -6.61 -25.85
C GLU A 95 -2.19 -6.09 -24.43
N ILE A 96 -2.29 -4.78 -24.26
CA ILE A 96 -2.24 -4.12 -22.96
C ILE A 96 -3.58 -3.48 -22.64
N TYR A 97 -3.98 -3.56 -21.38
CA TYR A 97 -5.20 -2.95 -20.87
C TYR A 97 -5.24 -1.43 -21.09
N LYS A 98 -6.26 -0.95 -21.83
CA LYS A 98 -6.47 0.47 -22.11
C LYS A 98 -7.16 1.18 -20.96
N SER A 99 -6.40 1.72 -20.03
CA SER A 99 -6.91 2.49 -18.90
C SER A 99 -7.27 3.92 -19.28
N PRO A 100 -8.37 4.49 -18.73
CA PRO A 100 -8.63 5.94 -18.81
C PRO A 100 -7.51 6.83 -18.26
N HIS A 101 -6.60 6.28 -17.44
CA HIS A 101 -5.36 6.92 -16.98
C HIS A 101 -4.54 7.45 -18.18
N PHE A 102 -4.50 6.72 -19.28
CA PHE A 102 -3.73 7.11 -20.47
C PHE A 102 -4.19 8.44 -21.08
N MET A 103 -5.44 8.83 -20.88
CA MET A 103 -5.92 10.16 -21.29
C MET A 103 -5.16 11.28 -20.54
N PHE A 104 -4.90 11.09 -19.24
CA PHE A 104 -4.14 12.07 -18.45
C PHE A 104 -2.67 12.08 -18.86
N ILE A 105 -2.09 10.93 -19.18
CA ILE A 105 -0.72 10.83 -19.70
C ILE A 105 -0.61 11.55 -21.06
N LYS A 106 -1.53 11.33 -21.99
CA LYS A 106 -1.54 12.03 -23.29
C LYS A 106 -1.66 13.53 -23.09
N LEU A 107 -2.53 13.99 -22.19
CA LEU A 107 -2.67 15.41 -21.89
C LEU A 107 -1.37 15.97 -21.27
N SER A 108 -0.72 15.25 -20.36
CA SER A 108 0.56 15.67 -19.80
C SER A 108 1.69 15.70 -20.83
N LYS A 109 1.73 14.76 -21.78
CA LYS A 109 2.65 14.80 -22.94
C LYS A 109 2.45 16.08 -23.75
N THR A 110 1.19 16.44 -24.05
CA THR A 110 0.87 17.68 -24.77
C THR A 110 1.36 18.92 -24.01
N LEU A 111 1.16 18.96 -22.68
CA LEU A 111 1.65 20.05 -21.84
C LEU A 111 3.19 20.13 -21.86
N ASN A 112 3.88 18.97 -21.84
CA ASN A 112 5.33 18.90 -21.98
C ASN A 112 5.79 19.48 -23.31
N VAL A 113 5.17 19.09 -24.44
CA VAL A 113 5.52 19.62 -25.78
C VAL A 113 5.35 21.14 -25.82
N ILE A 114 4.25 21.67 -25.25
CA ILE A 114 4.01 23.12 -25.20
C ILE A 114 5.08 23.82 -24.35
N ALA A 115 5.37 23.30 -23.17
CA ALA A 115 6.35 23.86 -22.26
C ALA A 115 7.77 23.82 -22.85
N ASN A 116 8.16 22.71 -23.46
CA ASN A 116 9.45 22.53 -24.14
C ASN A 116 9.61 23.52 -25.29
N LYS A 117 8.55 23.75 -26.07
CA LYS A 117 8.57 24.77 -27.13
C LYS A 117 8.82 26.17 -26.58
N ILE A 118 8.23 26.52 -25.44
CA ILE A 118 8.41 27.84 -24.80
C ILE A 118 9.82 27.97 -24.21
N SER A 119 10.33 26.92 -23.60
CA SER A 119 11.63 26.89 -22.91
C SER A 119 12.82 26.64 -23.83
N GLY A 120 12.57 26.24 -25.10
CA GLY A 120 13.63 25.88 -26.06
C GLY A 120 14.26 24.51 -25.82
N ASN A 121 13.63 23.64 -25.03
CA ASN A 121 14.04 22.26 -24.81
C ASN A 121 13.65 21.35 -25.98
N ALA A 122 14.21 20.13 -26.03
CA ALA A 122 13.81 19.13 -27.01
C ALA A 122 12.31 18.77 -26.84
N LEU A 123 11.55 18.77 -27.95
CA LEU A 123 10.11 18.48 -27.91
C LEU A 123 9.80 17.07 -27.38
N SER A 124 10.78 16.17 -27.47
CA SER A 124 10.70 14.80 -26.97
C SER A 124 10.99 14.64 -25.46
N ASP A 125 11.49 15.67 -24.78
CA ASP A 125 11.69 15.59 -23.33
C ASP A 125 10.35 15.52 -22.60
N TYR A 126 10.24 14.60 -21.63
CA TYR A 126 9.06 14.45 -20.80
C TYR A 126 9.44 14.55 -19.33
N ASN A 127 8.81 15.48 -18.63
CA ASN A 127 8.89 15.62 -17.19
C ASN A 127 7.55 15.23 -16.57
N ILE A 128 7.56 14.26 -15.63
CA ILE A 128 6.36 13.71 -15.02
C ILE A 128 5.57 14.74 -14.19
N MET A 129 6.19 15.88 -13.85
CA MET A 129 5.56 17.00 -13.15
C MET A 129 4.25 17.44 -13.82
N TYR A 130 4.17 17.43 -15.16
CA TYR A 130 2.96 17.83 -15.86
C TYR A 130 1.79 16.87 -15.64
N LEU A 131 2.08 15.58 -15.41
CA LEU A 131 1.08 14.60 -15.00
C LEU A 131 0.63 14.87 -13.55
N ALA A 132 1.57 15.09 -12.64
CA ALA A 132 1.28 15.42 -11.25
C ALA A 132 0.42 16.69 -11.11
N ILE A 133 0.70 17.73 -11.88
CA ILE A 133 -0.10 18.99 -11.89
C ILE A 133 -1.56 18.70 -12.24
N LEU A 134 -1.86 17.81 -13.18
CA LEU A 134 -3.23 17.43 -13.52
C LEU A 134 -3.95 16.80 -12.31
N TYR A 135 -3.29 15.89 -11.59
CA TYR A 135 -3.86 15.26 -10.41
C TYR A 135 -4.00 16.23 -9.23
N ILE A 136 -3.01 17.11 -9.01
CA ILE A 136 -3.10 18.19 -8.01
C ILE A 136 -4.30 19.09 -8.32
N PHE A 137 -4.50 19.45 -9.58
CA PHE A 137 -5.65 20.25 -10.00
C PHE A 137 -6.98 19.55 -9.70
N MET A 138 -7.10 18.24 -10.04
CA MET A 138 -8.30 17.45 -9.73
C MET A 138 -8.58 17.39 -8.23
N LEU A 139 -7.55 17.13 -7.41
CA LEU A 139 -7.66 17.10 -5.96
C LEU A 139 -8.12 18.45 -5.41
N SER A 140 -7.56 19.54 -5.92
CA SER A 140 -7.89 20.91 -5.50
C SER A 140 -9.32 21.29 -5.86
N VAL A 141 -9.81 20.89 -7.04
CA VAL A 141 -11.21 21.08 -7.43
C VAL A 141 -12.14 20.29 -6.50
N ALA A 142 -11.83 19.02 -6.22
CA ALA A 142 -12.61 18.21 -5.28
C ALA A 142 -12.67 18.86 -3.89
N ALA A 143 -11.52 19.31 -3.37
CA ALA A 143 -11.43 20.03 -2.10
C ALA A 143 -12.30 21.31 -2.08
N GLY A 144 -12.21 22.12 -3.13
CA GLY A 144 -13.03 23.34 -3.25
C GLY A 144 -14.53 23.05 -3.23
N VAL A 145 -14.97 21.96 -3.88
CA VAL A 145 -16.36 21.52 -3.85
C VAL A 145 -16.76 21.04 -2.44
N ILE A 146 -15.92 20.26 -1.77
CA ILE A 146 -16.14 19.79 -0.39
C ILE A 146 -16.25 21.00 0.55
N PHE A 147 -15.34 21.96 0.47
CA PHE A 147 -15.38 23.18 1.29
C PHE A 147 -16.63 24.02 1.00
N THR A 148 -17.07 24.08 -0.26
CA THR A 148 -18.34 24.75 -0.64
C THR A 148 -19.55 24.08 0.02
N PHE A 149 -19.53 22.76 0.12
CA PHE A 149 -20.63 22.03 0.78
C PHE A 149 -20.79 22.44 2.24
N PHE A 150 -19.68 22.59 2.97
CA PHE A 150 -19.67 22.96 4.40
C PHE A 150 -19.70 24.47 4.67
N ASN A 151 -19.74 25.30 3.64
CA ASN A 151 -19.66 26.76 3.79
C ASN A 151 -20.80 27.38 4.63
N GLU A 152 -21.95 26.71 4.73
CA GLU A 152 -23.08 27.12 5.56
C GLU A 152 -23.02 26.55 6.99
N SER A 153 -22.01 25.70 7.28
CA SER A 153 -21.78 25.11 8.59
C SER A 153 -21.09 26.10 9.56
N SER A 154 -21.05 25.77 10.84
CA SER A 154 -20.30 26.59 11.81
C SER A 154 -18.84 26.72 11.45
N VAL A 155 -18.21 27.81 11.84
CA VAL A 155 -16.78 28.08 11.59
C VAL A 155 -15.89 26.94 12.13
N LYS A 156 -16.27 26.35 13.27
CA LYS A 156 -15.55 25.20 13.84
C LYS A 156 -15.53 24.02 12.87
N ILE A 157 -16.67 23.68 12.26
CA ILE A 157 -16.78 22.58 11.29
C ILE A 157 -15.95 22.90 10.04
N GLN A 158 -16.05 24.12 9.51
CA GLN A 158 -15.30 24.55 8.34
C GLN A 158 -13.78 24.41 8.56
N ILE A 159 -13.28 24.91 9.70
CA ILE A 159 -11.87 24.80 10.08
C ILE A 159 -11.47 23.34 10.25
N THR A 160 -12.27 22.53 10.95
CA THR A 160 -11.99 21.11 11.16
C THR A 160 -11.84 20.38 9.83
N ILE A 161 -12.78 20.53 8.90
CA ILE A 161 -12.74 19.87 7.60
C ILE A 161 -11.55 20.35 6.78
N PHE A 162 -11.25 21.64 6.79
CA PHE A 162 -10.09 22.19 6.11
C PHE A 162 -8.78 21.61 6.65
N LEU A 163 -8.59 21.60 7.96
CA LEU A 163 -7.40 21.05 8.60
C LEU A 163 -7.25 19.54 8.38
N LEU A 164 -8.34 18.78 8.51
CA LEU A 164 -8.34 17.34 8.22
C LEU A 164 -8.01 17.06 6.76
N PHE A 165 -8.57 17.87 5.84
CA PHE A 165 -8.26 17.68 4.42
C PHE A 165 -6.77 17.89 4.14
N ILE A 166 -6.18 18.96 4.65
CA ILE A 166 -4.75 19.22 4.49
C ILE A 166 -3.93 18.12 5.18
N PHE A 167 -4.22 17.82 6.44
CA PHE A 167 -3.39 16.94 7.25
C PHE A 167 -3.40 15.48 6.77
N ILE A 168 -4.58 14.97 6.36
CA ILE A 168 -4.74 13.59 5.92
C ILE A 168 -4.51 13.48 4.41
N PHE A 169 -5.27 14.25 3.63
CA PHE A 169 -5.37 14.04 2.18
C PHE A 169 -4.33 14.80 1.35
N CYS A 170 -3.53 15.68 1.97
CA CYS A 170 -2.33 16.27 1.35
C CYS A 170 -1.04 15.71 1.95
N ASP A 171 -1.09 14.59 2.67
CA ASP A 171 0.10 13.89 3.17
C ASP A 171 0.93 13.34 2.01
N ALA A 172 2.26 13.38 2.16
CA ALA A 172 3.20 12.89 1.17
C ALA A 172 2.94 11.43 0.78
N GLY A 173 2.45 10.59 1.69
CA GLY A 173 2.07 9.21 1.39
C GLY A 173 1.07 9.08 0.23
N TYR A 174 0.13 10.02 0.11
CA TYR A 174 -0.80 10.09 -1.02
C TYR A 174 -0.22 10.83 -2.22
N LEU A 175 0.44 11.97 -1.98
CA LEU A 175 0.87 12.86 -3.06
C LEU A 175 2.03 12.30 -3.88
N LEU A 176 2.89 11.48 -3.29
CA LEU A 176 4.01 10.84 -4.01
C LEU A 176 3.56 10.01 -5.21
N TYR A 177 2.38 9.40 -5.14
CA TYR A 177 1.79 8.70 -6.28
C TYR A 177 1.53 9.63 -7.48
N PHE A 178 1.31 10.94 -7.28
CA PHE A 178 1.05 11.87 -8.39
C PHE A 178 2.27 12.01 -9.31
N ASN A 179 3.47 11.85 -8.75
CA ASN A 179 4.73 11.77 -9.48
C ASN A 179 5.08 10.31 -9.78
N SER A 180 4.19 9.60 -10.46
CA SER A 180 4.37 8.20 -10.87
C SER A 180 3.45 7.83 -12.03
N PHE A 181 3.71 6.71 -12.70
CA PHE A 181 2.83 6.15 -13.72
C PHE A 181 1.85 5.11 -13.17
N TYR A 182 1.71 5.00 -11.85
CA TYR A 182 0.71 4.13 -11.23
C TYR A 182 -0.73 4.59 -11.50
N GLY A 183 -1.69 3.68 -11.35
CA GLY A 183 -3.11 3.99 -11.46
C GLY A 183 -3.71 4.67 -10.21
N GLU A 184 -3.02 4.62 -9.08
CA GLU A 184 -3.43 5.16 -7.79
C GLU A 184 -3.72 6.67 -7.80
N PRO A 185 -2.97 7.53 -8.49
CA PRO A 185 -3.31 8.96 -8.58
C PRO A 185 -4.71 9.20 -9.15
N LEU A 186 -5.05 8.49 -10.23
CA LEU A 186 -6.39 8.59 -10.82
C LEU A 186 -7.45 8.00 -9.91
N GLN A 187 -7.17 6.84 -9.28
CA GLN A 187 -8.07 6.22 -8.31
C GLN A 187 -8.40 7.19 -7.18
N TYR A 188 -7.39 7.79 -6.58
CA TYR A 188 -7.52 8.72 -5.47
C TYR A 188 -8.28 9.99 -5.82
N THR A 189 -7.87 10.67 -6.89
CA THR A 189 -8.48 11.92 -7.31
C THR A 189 -9.91 11.72 -7.83
N ALA A 190 -10.18 10.63 -8.54
CA ALA A 190 -11.52 10.28 -8.99
C ALA A 190 -12.45 9.92 -7.81
N LEU A 191 -11.94 9.23 -6.77
CA LEU A 191 -12.70 8.99 -5.54
C LEU A 191 -13.07 10.30 -4.84
N MET A 192 -12.13 11.24 -4.72
CA MET A 192 -12.40 12.55 -4.12
C MET A 192 -13.42 13.37 -4.95
N MET A 193 -13.35 13.29 -6.28
CA MET A 193 -14.34 13.90 -7.18
C MET A 193 -15.71 13.23 -7.06
N LEU A 194 -15.76 11.90 -6.91
CA LEU A 194 -17.00 11.14 -6.69
C LEU A 194 -17.69 11.60 -5.41
N ILE A 195 -16.96 11.75 -4.31
CA ILE A 195 -17.46 12.28 -3.03
C ILE A 195 -17.96 13.71 -3.22
N ALA A 196 -17.16 14.56 -3.86
CA ALA A 196 -17.50 15.96 -4.10
C ALA A 196 -18.82 16.11 -4.90
N PHE A 197 -18.96 15.38 -6.01
CA PHE A 197 -20.20 15.39 -6.80
C PHE A 197 -21.37 14.76 -6.04
N GLY A 198 -21.12 13.70 -5.25
CA GLY A 198 -22.12 13.12 -4.35
C GLY A 198 -22.68 14.14 -3.36
N MET A 199 -21.80 14.94 -2.74
CA MET A 199 -22.22 16.05 -1.86
C MET A 199 -23.03 17.14 -2.59
N LEU A 200 -22.65 17.48 -3.83
CA LEU A 200 -23.40 18.44 -4.65
C LEU A 200 -24.80 17.92 -5.02
N ILE A 201 -24.93 16.62 -5.29
CA ILE A 201 -26.21 15.95 -5.58
C ILE A 201 -27.09 15.96 -4.33
N TYR A 202 -26.52 15.62 -3.16
CA TYR A 202 -27.22 15.66 -1.88
C TYR A 202 -27.87 17.04 -1.62
N LYS A 203 -27.11 18.12 -1.84
CA LYS A 203 -27.60 19.49 -1.58
C LYS A 203 -28.64 19.96 -2.62
N ARG A 204 -28.39 19.72 -3.91
CA ARG A 204 -29.28 20.13 -5.03
C ARG A 204 -29.10 19.19 -6.23
N PRO A 205 -29.89 18.12 -6.34
CA PRO A 205 -29.74 17.15 -7.43
C PRO A 205 -30.04 17.78 -8.80
N SER A 206 -29.17 17.52 -9.79
CA SER A 206 -29.32 17.92 -11.18
C SER A 206 -28.57 16.98 -12.13
N VAL A 207 -28.98 16.94 -13.41
CA VAL A 207 -28.35 16.09 -14.42
C VAL A 207 -26.85 16.41 -14.62
N PRO A 208 -26.41 17.68 -14.73
CA PRO A 208 -24.97 17.96 -14.88
C PRO A 208 -24.11 17.45 -13.70
N LYS A 209 -24.62 17.51 -12.49
CA LYS A 209 -23.89 16.95 -11.32
C LYS A 209 -23.83 15.44 -11.34
N ALA A 210 -24.90 14.80 -11.81
CA ALA A 210 -24.90 13.35 -12.00
C ALA A 210 -23.95 12.92 -13.12
N ILE A 211 -23.87 13.68 -14.20
CA ILE A 211 -22.83 13.46 -15.25
C ILE A 211 -21.47 13.51 -14.61
N GLY A 212 -21.13 14.55 -13.83
CA GLY A 212 -19.86 14.64 -13.13
C GLY A 212 -19.60 13.46 -12.19
N PHE A 213 -20.62 13.00 -11.43
CA PHE A 213 -20.55 11.85 -10.55
C PHE A 213 -20.24 10.54 -11.33
N PHE A 214 -20.99 10.25 -12.38
CA PHE A 214 -20.81 9.03 -13.16
C PHE A 214 -19.53 9.07 -14.02
N THR A 215 -19.09 10.26 -14.44
CA THR A 215 -17.78 10.44 -15.10
C THR A 215 -16.64 10.14 -14.09
N ALA A 216 -16.72 10.67 -12.88
CA ALA A 216 -15.76 10.34 -11.82
C ALA A 216 -15.76 8.85 -11.48
N LEU A 217 -16.94 8.20 -11.48
CA LEU A 217 -17.07 6.76 -11.28
C LEU A 217 -16.41 5.95 -12.40
N TYR A 218 -16.56 6.37 -13.65
CA TYR A 218 -15.88 5.74 -14.79
C TYR A 218 -14.35 5.86 -14.69
N PHE A 219 -13.82 7.03 -14.36
CA PHE A 219 -12.38 7.19 -14.13
C PHE A 219 -11.88 6.38 -12.94
N PHE A 220 -12.66 6.32 -11.88
CA PHE A 220 -12.36 5.48 -10.72
C PHE A 220 -12.33 3.99 -11.10
N ALA A 221 -13.32 3.50 -11.84
CA ALA A 221 -13.37 2.12 -12.30
C ALA A 221 -12.16 1.75 -13.17
N GLY A 222 -11.82 2.63 -14.11
CA GLY A 222 -10.75 2.38 -15.09
C GLY A 222 -9.34 2.68 -14.57
N SER A 223 -9.19 3.23 -13.38
CA SER A 223 -7.88 3.49 -12.78
C SER A 223 -7.14 2.19 -12.40
N LYS A 224 -7.87 1.18 -11.96
CA LYS A 224 -7.39 -0.18 -11.64
C LYS A 224 -8.47 -1.22 -11.94
N LEU A 225 -8.11 -2.38 -12.46
CA LEU A 225 -9.06 -3.47 -12.74
C LEU A 225 -9.81 -3.94 -11.48
N ALA A 226 -9.14 -3.98 -10.35
CA ALA A 226 -9.73 -4.35 -9.06
C ALA A 226 -10.89 -3.43 -8.62
N ASN A 227 -11.00 -2.22 -9.18
CA ASN A 227 -12.07 -1.27 -8.86
C ASN A 227 -13.37 -1.56 -9.62
N ILE A 228 -13.33 -2.33 -10.72
CA ILE A 228 -14.49 -2.56 -11.60
C ILE A 228 -15.67 -3.17 -10.84
N PRO A 229 -15.54 -4.27 -10.08
CA PRO A 229 -16.65 -4.87 -9.36
C PRO A 229 -17.30 -3.89 -8.36
N TYR A 230 -16.49 -3.19 -7.60
CA TYR A 230 -16.99 -2.19 -6.66
C TYR A 230 -17.69 -1.03 -7.37
N SER A 231 -17.16 -0.56 -8.49
CA SER A 231 -17.75 0.52 -9.29
C SER A 231 -19.12 0.16 -9.87
N LEU A 232 -19.31 -1.09 -10.30
CA LEU A 232 -20.62 -1.58 -10.74
C LEU A 232 -21.64 -1.56 -9.60
N ILE A 233 -21.24 -1.96 -8.40
CA ILE A 233 -22.09 -1.90 -7.20
C ILE A 233 -22.43 -0.43 -6.86
N VAL A 234 -21.44 0.47 -6.90
CA VAL A 234 -21.66 1.91 -6.70
C VAL A 234 -22.64 2.46 -7.73
N ALA A 235 -22.50 2.10 -9.01
CA ALA A 235 -23.41 2.53 -10.07
C ALA A 235 -24.85 2.04 -9.80
N LEU A 236 -25.00 0.75 -9.43
CA LEU A 236 -26.30 0.15 -9.12
C LEU A 236 -26.97 0.85 -7.92
N LEU A 237 -26.28 1.00 -6.81
CA LEU A 237 -26.82 1.63 -5.61
C LEU A 237 -27.08 3.12 -5.84
N SER A 238 -26.34 3.77 -6.73
CA SER A 238 -26.53 5.17 -7.10
C SER A 238 -27.80 5.43 -7.92
N VAL A 239 -28.55 4.40 -8.33
CA VAL A 239 -29.89 4.53 -8.92
C VAL A 239 -30.84 5.31 -8.00
N ILE A 240 -30.59 5.35 -6.69
CA ILE A 240 -31.34 6.18 -5.72
C ILE A 240 -31.37 7.66 -6.13
N ILE A 241 -30.38 8.16 -6.88
CA ILE A 241 -30.31 9.51 -7.41
C ILE A 241 -31.54 9.83 -8.28
N VAL A 242 -32.09 8.85 -9.02
CA VAL A 242 -33.30 8.99 -9.84
C VAL A 242 -34.49 9.47 -9.00
N PHE A 243 -34.56 9.04 -7.75
CA PHE A 243 -35.68 9.33 -6.86
C PHE A 243 -35.54 10.65 -6.08
N MET A 244 -34.38 11.34 -6.22
CA MET A 244 -34.13 12.63 -5.57
C MET A 244 -35.05 13.75 -6.08
N ARG A 245 -35.57 13.62 -7.31
CA ARG A 245 -36.53 14.56 -7.92
C ARG A 245 -37.65 13.80 -8.63
N LYS A 246 -38.82 14.47 -8.75
CA LYS A 246 -40.03 13.89 -9.36
C LYS A 246 -40.15 14.17 -10.87
N ASP A 247 -39.40 15.17 -11.40
CA ASP A 247 -39.54 15.55 -12.80
C ASP A 247 -39.01 14.50 -13.76
N ARG A 248 -39.72 14.30 -14.86
CA ARG A 248 -39.45 13.22 -15.84
C ARG A 248 -38.12 13.42 -16.56
N LEU A 249 -37.80 14.63 -16.97
CA LEU A 249 -36.56 14.91 -17.72
C LEU A 249 -35.32 14.63 -16.85
N TYR A 250 -35.38 15.01 -15.56
CA TYR A 250 -34.32 14.67 -14.62
C TYR A 250 -34.13 13.16 -14.53
N ARG A 251 -35.20 12.38 -14.28
CA ARG A 251 -35.12 10.93 -14.14
C ARG A 251 -34.56 10.26 -15.37
N VAL A 252 -35.05 10.62 -16.54
CA VAL A 252 -34.56 10.09 -17.83
C VAL A 252 -33.07 10.43 -18.00
N GLY A 253 -32.66 11.68 -17.72
CA GLY A 253 -31.26 12.09 -17.80
C GLY A 253 -30.35 11.28 -16.86
N ILE A 254 -30.80 11.00 -15.63
CA ILE A 254 -30.02 10.17 -14.70
C ILE A 254 -29.91 8.72 -15.18
N ILE A 255 -31.01 8.13 -15.64
CA ILE A 255 -31.02 6.74 -16.15
C ILE A 255 -30.08 6.59 -17.34
N ILE A 256 -30.12 7.52 -18.30
CA ILE A 256 -29.24 7.50 -19.46
C ILE A 256 -27.79 7.61 -19.02
N THR A 257 -27.44 8.55 -18.15
CA THR A 257 -26.07 8.77 -17.69
C THR A 257 -25.54 7.56 -16.92
N ALA A 258 -26.33 7.00 -16.01
CA ALA A 258 -25.99 5.80 -15.27
C ALA A 258 -25.81 4.58 -16.21
N GLY A 259 -26.73 4.41 -17.17
CA GLY A 259 -26.65 3.34 -18.16
C GLY A 259 -25.38 3.41 -19.01
N LEU A 260 -25.05 4.62 -19.52
CA LEU A 260 -23.83 4.84 -20.27
C LEU A 260 -22.58 4.55 -19.41
N CYS A 261 -22.59 4.96 -18.12
CA CYS A 261 -21.50 4.66 -17.21
C CYS A 261 -21.31 3.14 -17.03
N VAL A 262 -22.39 2.40 -16.80
CA VAL A 262 -22.35 0.94 -16.62
C VAL A 262 -21.83 0.25 -17.89
N ILE A 263 -22.31 0.65 -19.08
CA ILE A 263 -21.85 0.09 -20.35
C ILE A 263 -20.34 0.31 -20.52
N ASN A 264 -19.83 1.53 -20.24
CA ASN A 264 -18.42 1.82 -20.35
C ASN A 264 -17.59 1.06 -19.30
N ILE A 265 -18.09 0.87 -18.07
CA ILE A 265 -17.39 0.06 -17.05
C ILE A 265 -17.34 -1.43 -17.46
N ILE A 266 -18.40 -1.96 -18.05
CA ILE A 266 -18.42 -3.33 -18.57
C ILE A 266 -17.45 -3.48 -19.74
N SER A 267 -17.37 -2.50 -20.63
CA SER A 267 -16.38 -2.49 -21.73
C SER A 267 -14.94 -2.57 -21.20
N LEU A 268 -14.60 -1.85 -20.12
CA LEU A 268 -13.29 -1.97 -19.48
C LEU A 268 -12.99 -3.39 -18.99
N TYR A 269 -14.00 -4.10 -18.50
CA TYR A 269 -13.84 -5.49 -18.04
C TYR A 269 -13.57 -6.46 -19.19
N THR A 270 -14.19 -6.26 -20.35
CA THR A 270 -14.03 -7.13 -21.53
C THR A 270 -12.69 -6.96 -22.25
N GLU A 271 -11.97 -5.89 -21.96
CA GLU A 271 -10.63 -5.58 -22.52
C GLU A 271 -9.47 -6.05 -21.62
N ILE A 272 -9.74 -6.84 -20.57
CA ILE A 272 -8.69 -7.35 -19.69
C ILE A 272 -7.86 -8.41 -20.42
N PRO A 273 -6.53 -8.22 -20.55
CA PRO A 273 -5.67 -9.24 -21.17
C PRO A 273 -5.65 -10.53 -20.36
N GLU A 274 -5.60 -11.65 -21.06
CA GLU A 274 -5.61 -12.99 -20.44
C GLU A 274 -4.41 -13.21 -19.51
N TRP A 275 -3.22 -12.73 -19.91
CA TRP A 275 -2.01 -12.86 -19.10
C TRP A 275 -2.15 -12.21 -17.70
N MET A 276 -2.85 -11.06 -17.57
CA MET A 276 -3.08 -10.43 -16.27
C MET A 276 -3.95 -11.29 -15.35
N ASN A 277 -4.92 -12.02 -15.93
CA ASN A 277 -5.74 -12.93 -15.15
C ASN A 277 -4.95 -14.17 -14.72
N ARG A 278 -4.05 -14.65 -15.56
CA ARG A 278 -3.14 -15.77 -15.26
C ARG A 278 -2.22 -15.43 -14.10
N ASP A 279 -1.46 -14.33 -14.19
CA ASP A 279 -0.53 -13.90 -13.16
C ASP A 279 -1.20 -13.72 -11.80
N THR A 280 -2.33 -13.03 -11.79
CA THR A 280 -3.07 -12.81 -10.55
C THR A 280 -3.68 -14.09 -9.99
N THR A 281 -4.05 -15.08 -10.82
CA THR A 281 -4.53 -16.40 -10.37
C THR A 281 -3.38 -17.20 -9.75
N TYR A 282 -2.22 -17.20 -10.39
CA TYR A 282 -1.01 -17.80 -9.85
C TYR A 282 -0.69 -17.23 -8.46
N GLN A 283 -0.62 -15.92 -8.35
CA GLN A 283 -0.36 -15.21 -7.10
C GLN A 283 -1.36 -15.58 -6.00
N ALA A 284 -2.65 -15.61 -6.32
CA ALA A 284 -3.71 -15.92 -5.35
C ALA A 284 -3.60 -17.35 -4.80
N VAL A 285 -3.10 -18.29 -5.58
CA VAL A 285 -2.91 -19.69 -5.15
C VAL A 285 -1.54 -19.86 -4.47
N PHE A 286 -0.44 -19.56 -5.19
CA PHE A 286 0.90 -19.91 -4.71
C PHE A 286 1.47 -18.90 -3.70
N LEU A 287 1.14 -17.63 -3.82
CA LEU A 287 1.54 -16.59 -2.86
C LEU A 287 0.39 -16.19 -1.90
N GLY A 288 -0.76 -16.84 -1.98
CA GLY A 288 -1.89 -16.70 -1.07
C GLY A 288 -2.19 -18.01 -0.36
N ILE A 289 -3.05 -18.86 -0.96
CA ILE A 289 -3.55 -20.07 -0.32
C ILE A 289 -2.44 -20.99 0.20
N THR A 290 -1.40 -21.25 -0.62
CA THR A 290 -0.41 -22.29 -0.30
C THR A 290 0.81 -21.77 0.46
N LYS A 291 1.13 -20.47 0.41
CA LYS A 291 2.32 -19.86 0.99
C LYS A 291 2.52 -20.21 2.48
N ASN A 292 1.48 -20.04 3.27
CA ASN A 292 1.52 -20.27 4.71
C ASN A 292 0.79 -21.59 5.11
N SER A 293 0.52 -22.45 4.13
CA SER A 293 -0.20 -23.71 4.38
C SER A 293 0.69 -24.79 5.00
N LYS A 294 0.13 -25.48 5.98
CA LYS A 294 0.72 -26.72 6.52
C LYS A 294 0.33 -27.97 5.73
N THR A 295 -0.54 -27.84 4.75
CA THR A 295 -1.15 -28.94 3.99
C THR A 295 -1.24 -28.60 2.51
N VAL A 296 -0.15 -28.07 1.92
CA VAL A 296 -0.08 -27.57 0.54
C VAL A 296 -0.68 -28.55 -0.47
N GLU A 297 -0.26 -29.82 -0.41
CA GLU A 297 -0.75 -30.85 -1.33
C GLU A 297 -2.28 -31.03 -1.30
N LYS A 298 -2.86 -31.02 -0.09
CA LYS A 298 -4.34 -31.14 0.08
C LYS A 298 -5.07 -29.89 -0.41
N ASP A 299 -4.49 -28.73 -0.22
CA ASP A 299 -5.07 -27.47 -0.69
C ASP A 299 -5.12 -27.43 -2.21
N LEU A 300 -4.04 -27.89 -2.87
CA LEU A 300 -3.99 -28.01 -4.33
C LEU A 300 -5.01 -29.04 -4.83
N GLU A 301 -5.10 -30.22 -4.19
CA GLU A 301 -6.11 -31.23 -4.54
C GLU A 301 -7.55 -30.69 -4.38
N GLU A 302 -7.83 -29.88 -3.34
CA GLU A 302 -9.14 -29.25 -3.15
C GLU A 302 -9.46 -28.24 -4.26
N LEU A 303 -8.46 -27.58 -4.82
CA LEU A 303 -8.59 -26.69 -5.98
C LEU A 303 -8.64 -27.46 -7.31
N GLY A 304 -8.53 -28.80 -7.30
CA GLY A 304 -8.49 -29.65 -8.48
C GLY A 304 -7.15 -29.63 -9.23
N VAL A 305 -6.09 -29.22 -8.57
CA VAL A 305 -4.72 -29.07 -9.09
C VAL A 305 -3.86 -30.25 -8.61
N SER A 306 -2.88 -30.67 -9.43
CA SER A 306 -1.95 -31.74 -9.04
C SER A 306 -1.10 -31.31 -7.84
N LYS A 307 -0.94 -32.22 -6.86
CA LYS A 307 -0.02 -32.04 -5.74
C LYS A 307 1.46 -31.91 -6.16
N GLU A 308 1.82 -32.32 -7.36
CA GLU A 308 3.16 -32.15 -7.92
C GLU A 308 3.58 -30.68 -8.02
N TYR A 309 2.60 -29.75 -8.05
CA TYR A 309 2.88 -28.31 -8.02
C TYR A 309 3.10 -27.73 -6.59
N ALA A 310 3.13 -28.57 -5.57
CA ALA A 310 3.41 -28.13 -4.20
C ALA A 310 4.74 -27.35 -4.03
N PRO A 311 5.82 -27.68 -4.76
CA PRO A 311 7.06 -26.88 -4.69
C PRO A 311 6.91 -25.40 -5.12
N LEU A 312 5.84 -25.03 -5.83
CA LEU A 312 5.56 -23.65 -6.19
C LEU A 312 5.00 -22.79 -5.03
N ALA A 313 4.68 -23.40 -3.89
CA ALA A 313 4.14 -22.67 -2.73
C ALA A 313 5.12 -21.57 -2.27
N GLY A 314 4.60 -20.33 -2.15
CA GLY A 314 5.40 -19.16 -1.79
C GLY A 314 6.11 -18.45 -2.94
N THR A 315 6.07 -18.99 -4.17
CA THR A 315 6.63 -18.33 -5.36
C THR A 315 5.65 -17.28 -5.92
N HIS A 316 6.17 -16.31 -6.67
CA HIS A 316 5.35 -15.29 -7.33
C HIS A 316 5.44 -15.37 -8.87
N ALA A 317 4.49 -14.77 -9.59
CA ALA A 317 4.34 -14.92 -11.03
C ALA A 317 5.41 -14.20 -11.89
N TYR A 318 6.36 -13.48 -11.27
CA TYR A 318 7.33 -12.63 -11.98
C TYR A 318 8.78 -13.04 -11.70
N MET A 319 9.00 -14.32 -11.38
CA MET A 319 10.36 -14.88 -11.26
C MET A 319 10.94 -15.17 -12.64
N GLU A 320 12.26 -15.16 -12.74
CA GLU A 320 12.92 -15.62 -13.98
C GLU A 320 12.62 -17.10 -14.21
N LYS A 321 12.62 -17.53 -15.47
CA LYS A 321 12.17 -18.87 -15.85
C LYS A 321 12.93 -20.00 -15.15
N ASP A 322 14.23 -19.83 -14.97
CA ASP A 322 15.13 -20.79 -14.33
C ASP A 322 15.05 -20.77 -12.79
N GLU A 323 14.29 -19.85 -12.24
CA GLU A 323 14.08 -19.68 -10.82
C GLU A 323 12.89 -20.49 -10.28
N TYR A 324 11.99 -20.92 -11.17
CA TYR A 324 10.87 -21.75 -10.76
C TYR A 324 11.31 -23.19 -10.53
N PRO A 325 10.91 -23.81 -9.39
CA PRO A 325 11.17 -25.24 -9.17
C PRO A 325 10.46 -26.14 -10.18
N ILE A 326 9.45 -25.61 -10.87
CA ILE A 326 8.71 -26.28 -11.96
C ILE A 326 8.49 -25.24 -13.06
N ASP A 327 8.78 -25.60 -14.32
CA ASP A 327 8.56 -24.69 -15.46
C ASP A 327 7.07 -24.40 -15.66
N ILE A 328 6.65 -23.19 -15.27
CA ILE A 328 5.25 -22.71 -15.38
C ILE A 328 4.86 -22.28 -16.80
N THR A 329 5.80 -22.30 -17.76
CA THR A 329 5.55 -21.91 -19.16
C THR A 329 5.13 -23.09 -20.05
N THR A 330 5.04 -24.30 -19.49
CA THR A 330 4.71 -25.53 -20.23
C THR A 330 3.20 -25.64 -20.51
N GLU A 331 2.86 -26.32 -21.62
CA GLU A 331 1.47 -26.65 -21.96
C GLU A 331 0.82 -27.55 -20.89
N GLU A 332 1.62 -28.37 -20.20
CA GLU A 332 1.17 -29.20 -19.10
C GLU A 332 0.72 -28.36 -17.91
N PHE A 333 1.49 -27.33 -17.55
CA PHE A 333 1.13 -26.38 -16.48
C PHE A 333 -0.10 -25.58 -16.88
N GLU A 334 -0.21 -25.14 -18.15
CA GLU A 334 -1.39 -24.43 -18.66
C GLU A 334 -2.67 -25.24 -18.41
N LYS A 335 -2.69 -26.49 -18.87
CA LYS A 335 -3.84 -27.39 -18.71
C LYS A 335 -4.06 -27.87 -17.27
N GLY A 336 -2.94 -28.01 -16.52
CA GLY A 336 -2.94 -28.54 -15.16
C GLY A 336 -3.37 -27.51 -14.11
N PHE A 337 -3.14 -26.23 -14.37
CA PHE A 337 -3.39 -25.14 -13.43
C PHE A 337 -4.29 -24.04 -14.00
N TYR A 338 -3.86 -23.28 -15.03
CA TYR A 338 -4.59 -22.08 -15.46
C TYR A 338 -5.97 -22.36 -16.05
N GLU A 339 -6.16 -23.48 -16.78
CA GLU A 339 -7.47 -23.88 -17.30
C GLU A 339 -8.40 -24.39 -16.18
N LYS A 340 -7.86 -24.86 -15.06
CA LYS A 340 -8.63 -25.46 -13.96
C LYS A 340 -9.07 -24.47 -12.91
N VAL A 341 -8.18 -23.56 -12.50
CA VAL A 341 -8.42 -22.68 -11.36
C VAL A 341 -9.02 -21.35 -11.80
N LYS A 342 -10.16 -21.02 -11.26
CA LYS A 342 -10.83 -19.72 -11.46
C LYS A 342 -10.85 -18.94 -10.15
N LYS A 343 -10.97 -17.61 -10.23
CA LYS A 343 -11.12 -16.74 -9.04
C LYS A 343 -12.28 -17.15 -8.13
N THR A 344 -13.34 -17.75 -8.72
CA THR A 344 -14.47 -18.31 -7.96
C THR A 344 -14.05 -19.49 -7.08
N ASP A 345 -13.15 -20.33 -7.54
CA ASP A 345 -12.69 -21.50 -6.78
C ASP A 345 -11.85 -21.07 -5.58
N ILE A 346 -11.01 -20.04 -5.76
CA ILE A 346 -10.25 -19.38 -4.70
C ILE A 346 -11.22 -18.78 -3.66
N ALA A 347 -12.27 -18.07 -4.11
CA ALA A 347 -13.26 -17.51 -3.20
C ALA A 347 -14.01 -18.62 -2.42
N PHE A 348 -14.39 -19.70 -3.08
CA PHE A 348 -15.03 -20.86 -2.43
C PHE A 348 -14.08 -21.58 -1.47
N PHE A 349 -12.80 -21.68 -1.79
CA PHE A 349 -11.80 -22.21 -0.88
C PHE A 349 -11.77 -21.41 0.44
N TYR A 350 -11.67 -20.10 0.37
CA TYR A 350 -11.69 -19.25 1.56
C TYR A 350 -13.02 -19.29 2.33
N LEU A 351 -14.15 -19.45 1.65
CA LEU A 351 -15.46 -19.63 2.31
C LEU A 351 -15.53 -20.94 3.11
N LYS A 352 -14.87 -22.00 2.65
CA LYS A 352 -14.76 -23.27 3.37
C LYS A 352 -13.72 -23.20 4.51
N HIS A 353 -12.72 -22.33 4.38
CA HIS A 353 -11.64 -22.15 5.34
C HIS A 353 -11.65 -20.74 5.98
N PRO A 354 -12.73 -20.35 6.71
CA PRO A 354 -12.91 -18.97 7.18
C PRO A 354 -11.83 -18.50 8.15
N ILE A 355 -11.21 -19.39 8.93
CA ILE A 355 -10.11 -19.04 9.84
C ILE A 355 -8.88 -18.62 9.04
N ARG A 356 -8.60 -19.29 7.91
CA ARG A 356 -7.49 -18.91 7.02
C ARG A 356 -7.77 -17.55 6.37
N LEU A 357 -9.00 -17.35 5.87
CA LEU A 357 -9.39 -16.04 5.35
C LEU A 357 -9.18 -14.92 6.39
N VAL A 358 -9.60 -15.13 7.64
CA VAL A 358 -9.40 -14.12 8.70
C VAL A 358 -7.91 -13.85 8.93
N GLY A 359 -7.05 -14.86 8.88
CA GLY A 359 -5.61 -14.70 8.96
C GLY A 359 -5.06 -13.81 7.85
N GLU A 360 -5.44 -14.09 6.60
CA GLU A 360 -5.05 -13.29 5.43
C GLU A 360 -5.60 -11.86 5.49
N LEU A 361 -6.86 -11.69 5.93
CA LEU A 361 -7.44 -10.34 6.11
C LEU A 361 -6.72 -9.56 7.21
N CYS A 362 -6.30 -10.21 8.29
CA CYS A 362 -5.48 -9.57 9.31
C CYS A 362 -4.13 -9.13 8.76
N HIS A 363 -3.48 -9.97 7.96
CA HIS A 363 -2.22 -9.62 7.29
C HIS A 363 -2.41 -8.44 6.32
N ALA A 364 -3.50 -8.41 5.56
CA ALA A 364 -3.85 -7.30 4.68
C ALA A 364 -4.06 -5.98 5.46
N ILE A 365 -4.76 -6.04 6.59
CA ILE A 365 -4.97 -4.87 7.47
C ILE A 365 -3.64 -4.33 8.00
N GLU A 366 -2.73 -5.21 8.42
CA GLU A 366 -1.39 -4.82 8.89
C GLU A 366 -0.64 -4.04 7.81
N ASN A 367 -0.66 -4.52 6.56
CA ASN A 367 -0.05 -3.85 5.42
C ASN A 367 -0.73 -2.51 5.07
N SER A 368 -2.00 -2.33 5.39
CA SER A 368 -2.74 -1.09 5.17
C SER A 368 -2.33 0.07 6.09
N ALA A 369 -1.49 -0.18 7.10
CA ALA A 369 -0.89 0.90 7.89
C ALA A 369 -0.07 1.84 7.01
N TYR A 370 0.57 1.31 5.98
CA TYR A 370 1.29 2.09 4.98
C TYR A 370 0.35 2.63 3.91
N ILE A 371 0.44 3.93 3.60
CA ILE A 371 -0.32 4.54 2.48
C ILE A 371 0.32 4.14 1.15
N ARG A 372 1.63 4.01 1.10
CA ARG A 372 2.42 3.54 -0.04
C ARG A 372 3.32 2.37 0.36
N PRO A 373 3.69 1.48 -0.56
CA PRO A 373 4.68 0.45 -0.25
C PRO A 373 5.98 1.10 0.22
N PRO A 374 6.47 0.76 1.41
CA PRO A 374 7.72 1.34 1.93
C PRO A 374 8.94 0.97 1.10
N VAL A 375 8.88 -0.16 0.37
CA VAL A 375 9.96 -0.65 -0.50
C VAL A 375 10.09 0.11 -1.82
N VAL A 376 9.08 0.89 -2.22
CA VAL A 376 9.13 1.69 -3.45
C VAL A 376 9.87 2.98 -3.18
N GLY A 377 10.97 3.21 -3.91
CA GLY A 377 11.82 4.40 -3.77
C GLY A 377 11.02 5.69 -3.97
N ASN A 378 11.39 6.73 -3.25
CA ASN A 378 10.63 7.99 -3.21
C ASN A 378 11.48 9.26 -3.38
N SER A 379 12.76 9.09 -3.68
CA SER A 379 13.73 10.13 -3.93
C SER A 379 14.62 9.76 -5.11
N GLU A 380 15.24 10.72 -5.75
CA GLU A 380 16.20 10.49 -6.85
C GLU A 380 17.56 10.01 -6.34
N THR A 381 17.85 10.14 -5.05
CA THR A 381 19.16 9.85 -4.47
C THR A 381 19.14 8.67 -3.52
N VAL A 382 18.27 8.69 -2.51
CA VAL A 382 18.19 7.66 -1.47
C VAL A 382 16.72 7.36 -1.16
N PRO A 383 16.26 6.10 -1.29
CA PRO A 383 14.91 5.74 -0.88
C PRO A 383 14.78 5.83 0.64
N MET A 384 13.68 6.41 1.09
CA MET A 384 13.35 6.57 2.51
C MET A 384 11.96 6.02 2.82
N GLU A 385 11.77 5.46 4.01
CA GLU A 385 10.44 5.04 4.44
C GLU A 385 9.47 6.22 4.46
N PHE A 386 9.89 7.34 5.05
CA PHE A 386 9.17 8.62 5.00
C PHE A 386 10.04 9.70 4.38
N THR A 387 9.46 10.50 3.51
CA THR A 387 10.17 11.68 3.01
C THR A 387 10.35 12.72 4.12
N LYS A 388 11.36 13.60 3.98
CA LYS A 388 11.50 14.81 4.83
C LYS A 388 10.39 15.83 4.60
N LYS A 389 9.45 15.55 3.68
CA LYS A 389 8.30 16.38 3.33
C LYS A 389 7.16 16.21 4.34
N PHE A 390 5.98 16.74 4.02
CA PHE A 390 4.78 16.66 4.83
C PHE A 390 4.24 15.23 4.87
N SER A 391 4.73 14.41 5.80
CA SER A 391 4.38 13.00 6.01
C SER A 391 3.85 12.73 7.44
N GLY A 392 3.24 13.74 8.07
CA GLY A 392 2.76 13.63 9.45
C GLY A 392 1.67 12.58 9.64
N TRP A 393 0.73 12.47 8.71
CA TRP A 393 -0.33 11.48 8.76
C TRP A 393 0.21 10.06 8.53
N SER A 394 1.05 9.88 7.52
CA SER A 394 1.72 8.59 7.25
C SER A 394 2.49 8.09 8.48
N LYS A 395 3.27 8.97 9.13
CA LYS A 395 4.01 8.63 10.35
C LYS A 395 3.08 8.26 11.50
N ILE A 396 2.00 9.01 11.71
CA ILE A 396 1.00 8.69 12.74
C ILE A 396 0.37 7.32 12.48
N ARG A 397 -0.01 7.00 11.24
CA ARG A 397 -0.59 5.69 10.90
C ARG A 397 0.34 4.55 11.29
N VAL A 398 1.62 4.64 10.96
CA VAL A 398 2.60 3.62 11.28
C VAL A 398 2.95 3.61 12.78
N SER A 399 3.04 4.77 13.44
CA SER A 399 3.32 4.89 14.88
C SER A 399 2.15 4.40 15.75
N LEU A 400 0.91 4.65 15.31
CA LEU A 400 -0.30 4.13 15.95
C LEU A 400 -0.63 2.71 15.47
N ARG A 401 0.37 1.97 15.05
CA ARG A 401 0.26 0.62 14.54
C ARG A 401 -0.46 -0.33 15.51
N PHE A 402 -0.38 -0.07 16.82
CA PHE A 402 -1.17 -0.78 17.82
C PHE A 402 -2.70 -0.57 17.65
N LEU A 403 -3.15 0.57 17.11
CA LEU A 403 -4.54 0.77 16.71
C LEU A 403 -4.89 0.02 15.41
N TYR A 404 -3.87 -0.36 14.68
CA TYR A 404 -3.94 -1.22 13.50
C TYR A 404 -3.66 -2.69 13.83
N GLU A 405 -3.73 -3.09 15.11
CA GLU A 405 -3.80 -4.50 15.41
C GLU A 405 -4.91 -5.13 14.57
N PRO A 406 -4.57 -6.07 13.68
CA PRO A 406 -5.46 -6.48 12.60
C PRO A 406 -6.83 -6.92 13.12
N TRP A 407 -6.85 -7.64 14.23
CA TRP A 407 -8.09 -8.13 14.82
C TRP A 407 -8.93 -7.00 15.46
N VAL A 408 -8.31 -5.92 15.99
CA VAL A 408 -9.03 -4.75 16.54
C VAL A 408 -9.77 -4.02 15.43
N ILE A 409 -9.09 -3.79 14.30
CA ILE A 409 -9.69 -3.19 13.11
C ILE A 409 -10.78 -4.08 12.55
N PHE A 410 -10.53 -5.39 12.43
CA PHE A 410 -11.50 -6.35 11.93
C PHE A 410 -12.78 -6.39 12.79
N VAL A 411 -12.63 -6.49 14.11
CA VAL A 411 -13.77 -6.43 15.05
C VAL A 411 -14.48 -5.07 14.98
N SER A 412 -13.73 -3.97 14.87
CA SER A 412 -14.32 -2.63 14.72
C SER A 412 -15.16 -2.52 13.44
N PHE A 413 -14.71 -3.09 12.33
CA PHE A 413 -15.49 -3.13 11.09
C PHE A 413 -16.75 -3.97 11.21
N ILE A 414 -16.67 -5.14 11.86
CA ILE A 414 -17.86 -5.94 12.16
C ILE A 414 -18.87 -5.12 12.96
N LEU A 415 -18.42 -4.46 14.03
CA LEU A 415 -19.30 -3.65 14.89
C LEU A 415 -19.92 -2.46 14.14
N ILE A 416 -19.13 -1.75 13.31
CA ILE A 416 -19.63 -0.65 12.47
C ILE A 416 -20.66 -1.19 11.46
N THR A 417 -20.37 -2.31 10.83
CA THR A 417 -21.28 -2.95 9.87
C THR A 417 -22.59 -3.37 10.54
N LEU A 418 -22.51 -4.03 11.69
CA LEU A 418 -23.71 -4.42 12.46
C LEU A 418 -24.51 -3.19 12.93
N TYR A 419 -23.83 -2.14 13.36
CA TYR A 419 -24.49 -0.87 13.71
C TYR A 419 -25.23 -0.26 12.50
N MET A 420 -24.61 -0.26 11.30
CA MET A 420 -25.24 0.26 10.09
C MET A 420 -26.44 -0.59 9.67
N ILE A 421 -26.31 -1.93 9.72
CA ILE A 421 -27.44 -2.83 9.47
C ILE A 421 -28.59 -2.55 10.46
N PHE A 422 -28.28 -2.46 11.75
CA PHE A 422 -29.26 -2.14 12.78
C PHE A 422 -29.94 -0.80 12.51
N MET A 423 -29.17 0.24 12.18
CA MET A 423 -29.72 1.56 11.87
C MET A 423 -30.63 1.53 10.64
N ASN A 424 -30.22 0.82 9.57
CA ASN A 424 -31.04 0.67 8.37
C ASN A 424 -32.38 -0.06 8.68
N VAL A 425 -32.31 -1.19 9.39
CA VAL A 425 -33.51 -1.94 9.81
C VAL A 425 -34.40 -1.09 10.70
N PHE A 426 -33.83 -0.41 11.68
CA PHE A 426 -34.56 0.47 12.60
C PHE A 426 -35.27 1.63 11.86
N TYR A 427 -34.57 2.27 10.91
CA TYR A 427 -35.15 3.36 10.12
C TYR A 427 -36.20 2.86 9.14
N ILE A 428 -36.00 1.71 8.51
CA ILE A 428 -37.00 1.10 7.62
C ILE A 428 -38.27 0.71 8.41
N HIS A 429 -38.08 0.01 9.53
CA HIS A 429 -39.21 -0.44 10.36
C HIS A 429 -40.05 0.71 10.92
N ASN A 430 -39.42 1.80 11.35
CA ASN A 430 -40.11 2.94 11.94
C ASN A 430 -40.60 3.98 10.92
N HIS A 431 -40.44 3.74 9.61
CA HIS A 431 -40.78 4.68 8.53
C HIS A 431 -40.24 6.12 8.73
N LYS A 432 -39.13 6.27 9.46
CA LYS A 432 -38.57 7.59 9.83
C LYS A 432 -37.77 8.26 8.71
N ILE A 433 -37.42 7.53 7.63
CA ILE A 433 -36.72 8.10 6.48
C ILE A 433 -37.72 8.46 5.39
N GLU A 434 -38.37 9.63 5.51
CA GLU A 434 -39.25 10.14 4.47
C GLU A 434 -38.52 10.96 3.41
N SER A 435 -37.43 11.66 3.80
CA SER A 435 -36.67 12.53 2.90
C SER A 435 -35.80 11.76 1.94
N PRO A 436 -35.91 11.98 0.60
CA PRO A 436 -35.03 11.38 -0.40
C PRO A 436 -33.53 11.67 -0.13
N ALA A 437 -33.20 12.86 0.36
CA ALA A 437 -31.85 13.26 0.70
C ALA A 437 -31.27 12.41 1.85
N ARG A 438 -32.05 12.09 2.88
CA ARG A 438 -31.60 11.21 3.96
C ARG A 438 -31.37 9.78 3.46
N LYS A 439 -32.29 9.25 2.60
CA LYS A 439 -32.10 7.94 1.96
C LYS A 439 -30.81 7.89 1.15
N TYR A 440 -30.52 8.93 0.39
CA TYR A 440 -29.28 9.05 -0.37
C TYR A 440 -28.04 9.05 0.54
N MET A 441 -28.05 9.79 1.65
CA MET A 441 -26.93 9.83 2.60
C MET A 441 -26.67 8.47 3.25
N VAL A 442 -27.74 7.75 3.67
CA VAL A 442 -27.60 6.39 4.20
C VAL A 442 -27.00 5.46 3.17
N CYS A 443 -27.50 5.48 1.93
CA CYS A 443 -26.97 4.70 0.83
C CYS A 443 -25.49 5.02 0.56
N ALA A 444 -25.07 6.29 0.64
CA ALA A 444 -23.67 6.67 0.45
C ALA A 444 -22.75 6.11 1.56
N LEU A 445 -23.23 6.07 2.81
CA LEU A 445 -22.50 5.43 3.91
C LEU A 445 -22.45 3.90 3.75
N ASP A 446 -23.57 3.27 3.31
CA ASP A 446 -23.60 1.84 3.03
C ASP A 446 -22.61 1.46 1.91
N ILE A 447 -22.54 2.28 0.85
CA ILE A 447 -21.56 2.15 -0.24
C ILE A 447 -20.13 2.20 0.32
N LEU A 448 -19.83 3.15 1.20
CA LEU A 448 -18.50 3.30 1.79
C LEU A 448 -18.10 2.07 2.63
N ILE A 449 -19.03 1.57 3.46
CA ILE A 449 -18.77 0.38 4.30
C ILE A 449 -18.64 -0.89 3.46
N LEU A 450 -19.51 -1.05 2.45
CA LEU A 450 -19.40 -2.14 1.50
C LEU A 450 -18.06 -2.07 0.74
N GLY A 451 -17.64 -0.85 0.38
CA GLY A 451 -16.33 -0.61 -0.23
C GLY A 451 -15.17 -1.06 0.65
N LEU A 452 -15.25 -0.83 1.96
CA LEU A 452 -14.23 -1.33 2.89
C LEU A 452 -14.12 -2.85 2.84
N TRP A 453 -15.24 -3.58 2.93
CA TRP A 453 -15.24 -5.04 2.88
C TRP A 453 -14.74 -5.58 1.54
N ILE A 454 -15.20 -5.02 0.43
CA ILE A 454 -14.78 -5.46 -0.90
C ILE A 454 -13.28 -5.22 -1.07
N ASN A 455 -12.77 -4.04 -0.71
CA ASN A 455 -11.37 -3.70 -0.88
C ASN A 455 -10.44 -4.33 0.16
N LEU A 456 -10.98 -4.93 1.21
CA LEU A 456 -10.25 -5.78 2.13
C LEU A 456 -10.13 -7.23 1.58
N VAL A 457 -11.22 -7.78 1.03
CA VAL A 457 -11.28 -9.18 0.61
C VAL A 457 -10.71 -9.39 -0.81
N MET A 458 -11.01 -8.48 -1.75
CA MET A 458 -10.64 -8.65 -3.16
C MET A 458 -9.13 -8.75 -3.41
N PRO A 459 -8.23 -7.99 -2.77
CA PRO A 459 -6.80 -8.18 -2.96
C PRO A 459 -6.36 -9.61 -2.65
N ILE A 460 -6.80 -10.17 -1.56
CA ILE A 460 -6.46 -11.53 -1.12
C ILE A 460 -6.98 -12.58 -2.11
N VAL A 461 -8.28 -12.53 -2.45
CA VAL A 461 -8.90 -13.51 -3.34
C VAL A 461 -8.37 -13.43 -4.77
N CYS A 462 -8.01 -12.24 -5.24
CA CYS A 462 -7.60 -12.02 -6.62
C CYS A 462 -6.10 -12.04 -6.84
N ASN A 463 -5.27 -11.76 -5.81
CA ASN A 463 -3.83 -11.58 -5.98
C ASN A 463 -2.99 -12.14 -4.82
N GLY A 464 -3.61 -12.76 -3.82
CA GLY A 464 -2.89 -13.25 -2.63
C GLY A 464 -2.17 -12.13 -1.88
N GLU A 465 -0.96 -12.41 -1.43
CA GLU A 465 -0.15 -11.45 -0.67
C GLU A 465 0.77 -10.56 -1.54
N ALA A 466 0.69 -10.68 -2.89
CA ALA A 466 1.54 -9.91 -3.79
C ALA A 466 1.25 -8.40 -3.67
N ASP A 467 2.30 -7.60 -3.51
CA ASP A 467 2.23 -6.11 -3.42
C ASP A 467 1.13 -5.59 -2.48
N LEU A 468 0.92 -6.28 -1.36
CA LEU A 468 -0.28 -6.13 -0.55
C LEU A 468 -0.48 -4.69 -0.04
N ALA A 469 0.59 -3.99 0.39
CA ALA A 469 0.50 -2.58 0.81
C ALA A 469 -0.07 -1.67 -0.30
N LYS A 470 0.30 -1.91 -1.57
CA LYS A 470 -0.20 -1.17 -2.73
C LYS A 470 -1.65 -1.54 -3.08
N HIS A 471 -1.98 -2.84 -2.98
CA HIS A 471 -3.34 -3.30 -3.24
C HIS A 471 -4.34 -2.84 -2.17
N MET A 472 -3.88 -2.58 -0.95
CA MET A 472 -4.68 -2.02 0.14
C MET A 472 -4.89 -0.50 0.05
N PHE A 473 -4.35 0.20 -0.94
CA PHE A 473 -4.43 1.65 -1.08
C PHE A 473 -5.87 2.20 -1.02
N LEU A 474 -6.83 1.56 -1.70
CA LEU A 474 -8.23 1.99 -1.67
C LEU A 474 -8.89 1.73 -0.32
N PHE A 475 -8.58 0.60 0.32
CA PHE A 475 -9.02 0.32 1.68
C PHE A 475 -8.51 1.39 2.64
N THR A 476 -7.23 1.74 2.56
CA THR A 476 -6.58 2.82 3.33
C THR A 476 -7.30 4.16 3.13
N ASN A 477 -7.62 4.53 1.89
CA ASN A 477 -8.39 5.75 1.58
C ASN A 477 -9.78 5.73 2.26
N CYS A 478 -10.49 4.62 2.19
CA CYS A 478 -11.81 4.49 2.80
C CYS A 478 -11.75 4.61 4.33
N VAL A 479 -10.72 4.01 4.96
CA VAL A 479 -10.48 4.13 6.41
C VAL A 479 -10.22 5.60 6.79
N ASP A 480 -9.38 6.31 6.04
CA ASP A 480 -9.05 7.71 6.31
C ASP A 480 -10.24 8.64 6.10
N ILE A 481 -11.08 8.36 5.10
CA ILE A 481 -12.36 9.08 4.91
C ILE A 481 -13.29 8.85 6.10
N LEU A 482 -13.43 7.62 6.59
CA LEU A 482 -14.23 7.31 7.78
C LEU A 482 -13.68 7.99 9.02
N PHE A 483 -12.37 8.03 9.19
CA PHE A 483 -11.71 8.74 10.27
C PHE A 483 -12.04 10.25 10.22
N ALA A 484 -11.92 10.89 9.05
CA ALA A 484 -12.26 12.29 8.87
C ALA A 484 -13.75 12.58 9.15
N ILE A 485 -14.66 11.69 8.71
CA ILE A 485 -16.10 11.76 9.03
C ILE A 485 -16.31 11.63 10.54
N GLY A 486 -15.65 10.68 11.18
CA GLY A 486 -15.72 10.45 12.63
C GLY A 486 -15.32 11.69 13.42
N ILE A 487 -14.13 12.24 13.16
CA ILE A 487 -13.65 13.47 13.82
C ILE A 487 -14.63 14.64 13.58
N THR A 488 -15.12 14.80 12.34
CA THR A 488 -16.10 15.84 12.03
C THR A 488 -17.40 15.65 12.83
N ALA A 489 -17.89 14.42 12.93
CA ALA A 489 -19.07 14.10 13.72
C ALA A 489 -18.85 14.40 15.22
N LEU A 490 -17.65 14.15 15.75
CA LEU A 490 -17.27 14.49 17.12
C LEU A 490 -17.35 15.99 17.39
N VAL A 491 -16.95 16.83 16.44
CA VAL A 491 -17.03 18.30 16.56
C VAL A 491 -18.48 18.79 16.52
N VAL A 492 -19.37 18.07 15.84
CA VAL A 492 -20.79 18.45 15.65
C VAL A 492 -21.68 17.96 16.81
N CYS A 493 -21.37 16.80 17.40
CA CYS A 493 -22.19 16.16 18.43
C CYS A 493 -21.96 16.73 19.84
N PRO A 494 -22.99 16.76 20.73
CA PRO A 494 -22.81 17.14 22.12
C PRO A 494 -21.82 16.21 22.84
N ILE A 495 -20.83 16.81 23.47
CA ILE A 495 -19.65 16.21 24.11
C ILE A 495 -19.92 14.91 24.92
N LYS A 496 -21.07 14.79 25.60
CA LYS A 496 -21.35 13.66 26.50
C LYS A 496 -21.52 12.30 25.80
N ARG A 497 -22.15 12.24 24.61
CA ARG A 497 -22.29 10.98 23.85
C ARG A 497 -20.99 10.59 23.16
N THR A 498 -20.25 11.55 22.74
CA THR A 498 -18.99 11.41 22.02
C THR A 498 -17.87 10.92 22.94
N LEU A 499 -17.78 11.52 24.15
CA LEU A 499 -16.82 11.07 25.17
C LEU A 499 -17.08 9.61 25.57
N ALA A 500 -18.34 9.20 25.66
CA ALA A 500 -18.71 7.82 25.99
C ALA A 500 -18.25 6.83 24.90
N ILE A 501 -18.38 7.20 23.62
CA ILE A 501 -17.92 6.38 22.48
C ILE A 501 -16.38 6.34 22.43
N MET A 502 -15.71 7.48 22.66
CA MET A 502 -14.24 7.53 22.71
C MET A 502 -13.69 6.77 23.91
N CYS A 503 -14.29 6.93 25.10
CA CYS A 503 -13.87 6.19 26.29
C CYS A 503 -14.12 4.69 26.14
N ALA A 504 -15.22 4.27 25.51
CA ALA A 504 -15.48 2.86 25.21
C ALA A 504 -14.47 2.32 24.18
N GLY A 505 -14.15 3.09 23.14
CA GLY A 505 -13.11 2.74 22.16
C GLY A 505 -11.71 2.70 22.79
N ALA A 506 -11.32 3.70 23.57
CA ALA A 506 -10.03 3.75 24.24
C ALA A 506 -9.90 2.73 25.37
N LEU A 507 -10.98 2.43 26.09
CA LEU A 507 -11.02 1.33 27.08
C LEU A 507 -10.92 -0.03 26.38
N PHE A 508 -11.57 -0.20 25.23
CA PHE A 508 -11.50 -1.44 24.47
C PHE A 508 -10.11 -1.65 23.86
N THR A 509 -9.47 -0.60 23.36
CA THR A 509 -8.10 -0.65 22.85
C THR A 509 -7.07 -0.71 23.99
N GLY A 510 -7.24 0.05 25.06
CA GLY A 510 -6.29 0.08 26.19
C GLY A 510 -6.30 -1.16 27.08
N LEU A 511 -7.41 -1.94 27.13
CA LEU A 511 -7.48 -3.22 27.86
C LEU A 511 -6.70 -4.36 27.18
N PHE A 512 -6.36 -4.21 25.90
CA PHE A 512 -5.69 -5.24 25.12
C PHE A 512 -4.26 -4.87 24.72
N TYR A 513 -3.82 -3.62 24.97
CA TYR A 513 -2.48 -3.17 24.63
C TYR A 513 -1.86 -2.34 25.76
N ILE A 514 -1.45 -3.03 26.80
CA ILE A 514 -0.34 -2.54 27.62
C ILE A 514 0.89 -3.19 26.99
N ASP A 515 1.63 -2.42 26.20
CA ASP A 515 3.01 -2.77 25.87
C ASP A 515 3.75 -2.74 27.22
N LEU A 516 3.78 -3.89 27.88
CA LEU A 516 4.55 -4.04 29.12
C LEU A 516 6.00 -3.81 28.70
N PRO A 517 6.73 -2.92 29.42
CA PRO A 517 8.14 -2.70 29.14
C PRO A 517 8.81 -4.07 29.07
N ARG A 518 9.54 -4.32 27.98
CA ARG A 518 10.22 -5.60 27.78
C ARG A 518 11.07 -5.88 29.00
N LYS A 519 11.01 -7.09 29.49
CA LYS A 519 11.76 -7.49 30.67
C LYS A 519 13.24 -7.45 30.30
N THR A 520 13.98 -6.53 30.90
CA THR A 520 15.44 -6.47 30.79
C THR A 520 16.09 -7.52 31.68
N VAL A 521 17.14 -8.13 31.17
CA VAL A 521 17.97 -9.12 31.87
C VAL A 521 19.42 -8.64 31.76
N THR A 522 20.15 -8.68 32.84
CA THR A 522 21.59 -8.42 32.84
C THR A 522 22.31 -9.76 32.77
N LEU A 523 23.13 -9.96 31.74
CA LEU A 523 23.97 -11.15 31.57
C LEU A 523 25.25 -10.79 30.82
N GLY A 524 26.36 -11.20 31.37
CA GLY A 524 27.69 -10.87 30.86
C GLY A 524 28.11 -9.42 31.09
N ARG A 525 29.29 -9.10 30.62
CA ARG A 525 29.86 -7.75 30.61
C ARG A 525 30.49 -7.46 29.27
N LEU A 526 30.56 -6.19 28.93
CA LEU A 526 31.26 -5.72 27.76
C LEU A 526 32.17 -4.56 28.20
N ASN A 527 33.47 -4.64 27.96
CA ASN A 527 34.43 -3.65 28.42
C ASN A 527 34.34 -3.35 29.94
N GLY A 528 33.99 -4.34 30.74
CA GLY A 528 33.83 -4.24 32.19
C GLY A 528 32.47 -3.73 32.66
N GLU A 529 31.60 -3.21 31.79
CA GLU A 529 30.26 -2.75 32.13
C GLU A 529 29.23 -3.89 31.97
N PRO A 530 28.19 -3.95 32.84
CA PRO A 530 27.13 -4.92 32.73
C PRO A 530 26.37 -4.82 31.41
N LEU A 531 26.14 -5.94 30.74
CA LEU A 531 25.44 -5.98 29.46
C LEU A 531 23.94 -6.23 29.69
N GLU A 532 23.10 -5.30 29.18
CA GLU A 532 21.64 -5.36 29.24
C GLU A 532 21.05 -6.03 28.00
N TRP A 533 20.13 -6.94 28.25
CA TRP A 533 19.39 -7.70 27.23
C TRP A 533 17.90 -7.45 27.33
N GLU A 534 17.24 -7.32 26.20
CA GLU A 534 15.79 -7.34 26.10
C GLU A 534 15.30 -8.76 25.80
N LYS A 535 14.34 -9.25 26.58
CA LYS A 535 13.68 -10.52 26.30
C LYS A 535 12.71 -10.38 25.15
N ILE A 536 12.96 -11.09 24.06
CA ILE A 536 12.06 -11.14 22.89
C ILE A 536 10.87 -12.07 23.20
N ARG A 537 11.15 -13.32 23.55
CA ARG A 537 10.10 -14.33 23.84
C ARG A 537 10.66 -15.53 24.60
N THR A 538 9.73 -16.31 25.18
CA THR A 538 10.03 -17.66 25.66
C THR A 538 9.69 -18.65 24.54
N LEU A 539 10.59 -19.58 24.27
CA LEU A 539 10.41 -20.64 23.28
C LEU A 539 9.61 -21.82 23.86
N GLU A 540 9.14 -22.74 23.01
CA GLU A 540 8.31 -23.88 23.40
C GLU A 540 9.01 -24.83 24.37
N ASP A 541 10.34 -24.89 24.36
CA ASP A 541 11.16 -25.69 25.27
C ASP A 541 11.49 -24.99 26.58
N GLY A 542 10.91 -23.83 26.84
CA GLY A 542 11.09 -23.05 28.06
C GLY A 542 12.33 -22.16 28.07
N THR A 543 13.19 -22.19 27.05
CA THR A 543 14.33 -21.28 26.94
C THR A 543 13.89 -19.87 26.56
N GLU A 544 14.68 -18.86 26.92
CA GLU A 544 14.40 -17.45 26.59
C GLU A 544 15.32 -16.95 25.48
N LEU A 545 14.72 -16.26 24.48
CA LEU A 545 15.43 -15.58 23.41
C LEU A 545 15.63 -14.12 23.80
N LEU A 546 16.88 -13.70 23.85
CA LEU A 546 17.30 -12.36 24.26
C LEU A 546 18.03 -11.65 23.10
N VAL A 547 17.94 -10.31 23.08
CA VAL A 547 18.75 -9.43 22.20
C VAL A 547 19.37 -8.33 23.05
N THR A 548 20.57 -7.88 22.74
CA THR A 548 21.18 -6.75 23.43
C THR A 548 20.35 -5.48 23.25
N LYS A 549 20.22 -4.69 24.29
CA LYS A 549 19.43 -3.46 24.26
C LYS A 549 20.02 -2.41 23.34
N GLU A 550 21.35 -2.33 23.28
CA GLU A 550 22.13 -1.44 22.43
C GLU A 550 23.07 -2.24 21.52
N CYS A 551 23.68 -1.60 20.54
CA CYS A 551 24.74 -2.21 19.75
C CYS A 551 25.96 -2.51 20.60
N VAL A 552 26.51 -3.71 20.47
CA VAL A 552 27.69 -4.17 21.22
C VAL A 552 29.02 -3.81 20.56
N GLY A 553 28.97 -3.26 19.36
CA GLY A 553 30.11 -2.80 18.61
C GLY A 553 29.66 -2.27 17.23
N PHE A 554 30.59 -1.65 16.51
CA PHE A 554 30.43 -1.22 15.14
C PHE A 554 31.57 -1.81 14.32
N MET A 555 31.26 -2.54 13.26
CA MET A 555 32.24 -3.20 12.42
C MET A 555 31.70 -3.54 11.04
N PRO A 556 32.56 -3.81 10.05
CA PRO A 556 32.16 -4.42 8.79
C PRO A 556 31.47 -5.77 9.02
N TYR A 557 30.59 -6.17 8.11
CA TYR A 557 29.97 -7.50 8.12
C TYR A 557 31.01 -8.59 7.81
N ASP A 558 31.82 -8.32 6.79
CA ASP A 558 32.87 -9.19 6.27
C ASP A 558 33.73 -8.40 5.25
N ASP A 559 34.87 -8.90 4.87
CA ASP A 559 35.73 -8.28 3.85
C ASP A 559 35.28 -8.57 2.41
N GLU A 560 34.64 -9.74 2.16
CA GLU A 560 34.37 -10.23 0.80
C GLU A 560 32.95 -10.79 0.59
N SER A 561 32.25 -11.25 1.64
CA SER A 561 31.03 -12.05 1.51
C SER A 561 29.92 -11.65 2.47
N ASN A 562 28.67 -11.75 2.02
CA ASN A 562 27.50 -11.58 2.87
C ASN A 562 26.97 -12.92 3.46
N ALA A 563 27.69 -14.00 3.31
CA ALA A 563 27.32 -15.31 3.84
C ALA A 563 27.60 -15.38 5.34
N TRP A 564 26.54 -15.49 6.16
CA TRP A 564 26.66 -15.54 7.63
C TRP A 564 27.62 -16.60 8.13
N GLU A 565 27.61 -17.79 7.52
CA GLU A 565 28.40 -18.94 8.00
C GLU A 565 29.92 -18.70 8.05
N ILE A 566 30.40 -17.75 7.24
CA ILE A 566 31.85 -17.44 7.12
C ILE A 566 32.17 -15.98 7.50
N SER A 567 31.18 -15.17 7.95
CA SER A 567 31.37 -13.74 8.18
C SER A 567 32.24 -13.44 9.39
N ASP A 568 33.02 -12.36 9.29
CA ASP A 568 33.89 -11.83 10.35
C ASP A 568 33.07 -11.48 11.61
N VAL A 569 31.87 -10.89 11.42
CA VAL A 569 30.98 -10.58 12.55
C VAL A 569 30.56 -11.84 13.31
N ARG A 570 30.29 -12.94 12.63
CA ARG A 570 29.95 -14.21 13.27
C ARG A 570 31.12 -14.77 14.06
N GLU A 571 32.32 -14.74 13.47
CA GLU A 571 33.54 -15.20 14.15
C GLU A 571 33.78 -14.36 15.41
N TRP A 572 33.75 -13.04 15.30
CA TRP A 572 33.91 -12.12 16.42
C TRP A 572 32.88 -12.36 17.53
N LEU A 573 31.61 -12.55 17.20
CA LEU A 573 30.55 -12.80 18.20
C LEU A 573 30.77 -14.11 18.97
N ASN A 574 31.25 -15.15 18.32
CA ASN A 574 31.42 -16.47 18.94
C ASN A 574 32.84 -16.72 19.51
N THR A 575 33.76 -15.77 19.34
CA THR A 575 35.13 -15.80 19.89
C THR A 575 35.33 -14.64 20.88
N ASP A 576 35.68 -13.47 20.37
CA ASP A 576 36.09 -12.31 21.19
C ASP A 576 34.97 -11.81 22.09
N PHE A 577 33.78 -11.53 21.51
CA PHE A 577 32.63 -11.07 22.29
C PHE A 577 32.20 -12.10 23.34
N LEU A 578 32.11 -13.38 22.99
CA LEU A 578 31.75 -14.44 23.92
C LEU A 578 32.83 -14.65 25.01
N SER A 579 34.08 -14.33 24.74
CA SER A 579 35.19 -14.45 25.74
C SER A 579 35.05 -13.46 26.89
N GLU A 580 34.36 -12.31 26.69
CA GLU A 580 34.07 -11.33 27.74
C GLU A 580 33.10 -11.87 28.84
N PHE A 581 32.37 -12.96 28.54
CA PHE A 581 31.43 -13.56 29.48
C PHE A 581 32.14 -14.46 30.49
N SER A 582 31.70 -14.39 31.74
CA SER A 582 32.17 -15.33 32.76
C SER A 582 31.81 -16.80 32.38
N VAL A 583 32.52 -17.76 32.93
CA VAL A 583 32.21 -19.19 32.71
C VAL A 583 30.77 -19.49 33.09
N ALA A 584 30.31 -18.95 34.21
CA ALA A 584 28.94 -19.17 34.68
C ALA A 584 27.88 -18.61 33.74
N ASP A 585 28.13 -17.42 33.16
CA ASP A 585 27.22 -16.81 32.20
C ASP A 585 27.17 -17.64 30.89
N ARG A 586 28.33 -18.10 30.40
CA ARG A 586 28.43 -18.95 29.22
C ARG A 586 27.68 -20.27 29.33
N GLU A 587 27.67 -20.88 30.54
CA GLU A 587 26.93 -22.13 30.81
C GLU A 587 25.40 -21.95 30.71
N LEU A 588 24.89 -20.71 30.84
CA LEU A 588 23.48 -20.42 30.65
C LEU A 588 23.10 -20.30 29.17
N ILE A 589 24.05 -19.99 28.30
CA ILE A 589 23.80 -19.80 26.86
C ILE A 589 23.67 -21.17 26.19
N VAL A 590 22.64 -21.31 25.37
CA VAL A 590 22.33 -22.54 24.64
C VAL A 590 22.79 -22.44 23.21
N MET A 591 23.56 -23.40 22.74
CA MET A 591 23.87 -23.57 21.34
C MET A 591 22.59 -23.55 20.50
N THR A 592 22.47 -22.64 19.56
CA THR A 592 21.24 -22.40 18.81
C THR A 592 21.45 -22.71 17.35
N LYS A 593 20.59 -23.55 16.79
CA LYS A 593 20.53 -23.79 15.33
C LYS A 593 19.76 -22.66 14.70
N ASN A 594 20.50 -21.78 14.03
CA ASN A 594 19.95 -20.62 13.34
C ASN A 594 19.62 -20.96 11.90
N ARG A 595 18.43 -20.53 11.44
CA ARG A 595 18.01 -20.62 10.06
C ARG A 595 18.25 -19.27 9.38
N ASN A 596 19.02 -19.27 8.32
CA ASN A 596 19.31 -18.06 7.56
C ASN A 596 19.10 -18.29 6.06
N LEU A 597 18.84 -17.22 5.32
CA LEU A 597 18.72 -17.29 3.87
C LEU A 597 20.05 -17.67 3.22
N LEU A 598 19.99 -18.38 2.10
CA LEU A 598 21.17 -18.64 1.27
C LEU A 598 21.73 -17.33 0.70
N ALA A 599 23.02 -17.15 0.82
CA ALA A 599 23.75 -16.08 0.16
C ALA A 599 23.78 -16.29 -1.36
N PHE A 600 24.12 -15.24 -2.11
CA PHE A 600 24.20 -15.30 -3.58
C PHE A 600 25.12 -16.43 -4.08
N ASN A 601 26.29 -16.56 -3.53
CA ASN A 601 27.27 -17.60 -3.87
C ASN A 601 26.88 -19.03 -3.41
N GLN A 602 25.80 -19.16 -2.64
CA GLN A 602 25.28 -20.45 -2.16
C GLN A 602 24.07 -20.94 -2.98
N ARG A 603 23.62 -20.18 -3.97
CA ARG A 603 22.42 -20.48 -4.77
C ARG A 603 22.46 -21.82 -5.49
N GLU A 604 23.62 -22.24 -5.98
CA GLU A 604 23.78 -23.53 -6.64
C GLU A 604 23.45 -24.73 -5.74
N ARG A 605 23.34 -24.49 -4.42
CA ARG A 605 22.95 -25.53 -3.46
C ARG A 605 21.44 -25.71 -3.35
N ALA A 606 20.64 -24.75 -3.85
CA ALA A 606 19.19 -24.80 -3.82
C ALA A 606 18.66 -25.03 -5.24
N GLU A 607 17.94 -26.12 -5.46
CA GLU A 607 17.15 -26.30 -6.67
C GLU A 607 16.11 -25.18 -6.75
N GLY A 608 16.07 -24.47 -7.89
CA GLY A 608 15.10 -23.39 -8.14
C GLY A 608 15.51 -22.01 -7.66
N GLY A 609 16.69 -21.83 -7.06
CA GLY A 609 17.20 -20.52 -6.65
C GLY A 609 16.47 -19.88 -5.49
N ASN A 610 16.94 -18.71 -5.05
CA ASN A 610 16.38 -17.98 -3.93
C ASN A 610 16.19 -16.50 -4.28
N HIS A 611 15.04 -16.15 -4.84
CA HIS A 611 14.77 -14.82 -5.41
C HIS A 611 13.89 -13.93 -4.55
N ALA A 612 13.32 -14.45 -3.50
CA ALA A 612 12.31 -13.77 -2.73
C ALA A 612 12.80 -12.54 -1.97
N HIS A 613 14.08 -12.20 -2.02
CA HIS A 613 14.63 -11.28 -1.03
C HIS A 613 15.58 -10.23 -1.61
N TYR A 614 15.36 -9.83 -2.86
CA TYR A 614 16.08 -8.69 -3.47
C TYR A 614 15.65 -7.33 -2.92
N TRP A 615 14.49 -7.29 -2.26
CA TRP A 615 13.84 -6.04 -1.90
C TRP A 615 14.29 -5.53 -0.54
N ASN A 616 14.26 -4.22 -0.37
CA ASN A 616 14.27 -3.60 0.93
C ASN A 616 12.90 -3.76 1.58
N PHE A 617 12.87 -4.04 2.88
CA PHE A 617 11.65 -4.25 3.64
C PHE A 617 11.59 -3.30 4.82
N THR A 618 10.39 -3.00 5.29
CA THR A 618 10.22 -2.64 6.68
C THR A 618 10.16 -3.91 7.51
N LYS A 619 10.56 -3.84 8.77
CA LYS A 619 10.51 -5.00 9.69
C LYS A 619 9.13 -5.67 9.76
N SER A 620 8.07 -4.93 9.42
CA SER A 620 6.71 -5.42 9.44
C SER A 620 6.27 -6.18 8.18
N LEU A 621 7.01 -6.06 7.10
CA LEU A 621 6.67 -6.70 5.83
C LEU A 621 7.50 -7.96 5.54
N VAL A 622 8.33 -8.38 6.50
CA VAL A 622 9.11 -9.61 6.37
C VAL A 622 8.21 -10.83 6.50
N TYR A 623 8.38 -11.75 5.58
CA TYR A 623 7.65 -13.03 5.56
C TYR A 623 8.61 -14.21 5.43
N ASP A 624 8.16 -15.39 5.88
CA ASP A 624 8.89 -16.65 5.75
C ASP A 624 8.56 -17.33 4.42
N MET A 625 9.57 -17.77 3.69
CA MET A 625 9.40 -18.52 2.45
C MET A 625 8.84 -19.92 2.67
N GLY A 626 8.94 -20.46 3.88
CA GLY A 626 8.44 -21.79 4.22
C GLY A 626 9.28 -22.96 3.70
N ASP A 627 9.95 -22.84 2.57
CA ASP A 627 10.74 -23.90 1.94
C ASP A 627 12.17 -23.98 2.54
N THR A 628 12.58 -25.16 2.95
CA THR A 628 13.91 -25.43 3.50
C THR A 628 15.04 -25.29 2.46
N ALA A 629 14.74 -25.40 1.18
CA ALA A 629 15.71 -25.26 0.09
C ALA A 629 16.30 -23.83 0.01
N TYR A 630 15.60 -22.84 0.51
CA TYR A 630 16.04 -21.43 0.50
C TYR A 630 16.90 -21.04 1.70
N TYR A 631 17.14 -21.97 2.63
CA TYR A 631 17.79 -21.66 3.90
C TYR A 631 19.06 -22.47 4.13
N ASN A 632 20.02 -21.81 4.76
CA ASN A 632 21.18 -22.43 5.38
C ASN A 632 20.99 -22.49 6.89
N TYR A 633 21.77 -23.36 7.56
CA TYR A 633 21.70 -23.54 9.00
C TYR A 633 23.11 -23.45 9.59
N THR A 634 23.25 -22.64 10.65
CA THR A 634 24.46 -22.55 11.47
C THR A 634 24.14 -22.89 12.91
N GLU A 635 25.14 -23.34 13.64
CA GLU A 635 25.04 -23.53 15.10
C GLU A 635 25.93 -22.49 15.77
N ASP A 636 25.31 -21.62 16.56
CA ASP A 636 25.96 -20.46 17.18
C ASP A 636 25.54 -20.33 18.66
N MET A 637 26.47 -19.92 19.52
CA MET A 637 26.14 -19.49 20.89
C MET A 637 25.61 -18.06 20.88
N VAL A 638 26.22 -17.19 20.06
CA VAL A 638 25.81 -15.81 19.85
C VAL A 638 25.60 -15.57 18.36
N PHE A 639 24.51 -14.91 18.01
CA PHE A 639 24.13 -14.64 16.62
C PHE A 639 23.49 -13.27 16.49
N MET A 640 23.24 -12.80 15.30
CA MET A 640 22.54 -11.54 15.04
C MET A 640 21.06 -11.77 14.72
N PRO A 641 20.22 -10.71 14.78
CA PRO A 641 18.88 -10.78 14.24
C PRO A 641 18.86 -11.19 12.76
N ASN A 642 17.95 -12.08 12.39
CA ASN A 642 17.64 -12.39 11.00
C ASN A 642 16.36 -11.67 10.57
N LEU A 643 15.98 -11.75 9.31
CA LEU A 643 14.77 -11.12 8.79
C LEU A 643 13.51 -11.47 9.59
N MET A 644 13.42 -12.68 10.15
CA MET A 644 12.24 -13.11 10.92
C MET A 644 12.21 -12.55 12.34
N SER A 645 13.36 -12.30 12.95
CA SER A 645 13.48 -11.82 14.34
C SER A 645 13.52 -10.29 14.45
N VAL A 646 13.97 -9.56 13.41
CA VAL A 646 14.07 -8.08 13.46
C VAL A 646 12.75 -7.37 13.74
N LYS A 647 11.61 -7.95 13.35
CA LYS A 647 10.29 -7.40 13.63
C LYS A 647 9.98 -7.22 15.11
N ASP A 648 10.62 -8.03 15.93
CA ASP A 648 10.43 -8.05 17.38
C ASP A 648 11.48 -7.21 18.13
N ILE A 649 12.32 -6.44 17.45
CA ILE A 649 13.44 -5.70 18.04
C ILE A 649 13.18 -4.20 18.01
N SER A 650 13.46 -3.49 19.11
CA SER A 650 13.49 -2.03 19.14
C SER A 650 14.68 -1.51 18.31
N VAL A 651 14.49 -0.41 17.61
CA VAL A 651 15.53 0.17 16.74
C VAL A 651 15.81 1.59 17.20
N GLU A 652 17.06 1.85 17.57
CA GLU A 652 17.55 3.17 17.95
C GLU A 652 18.77 3.59 17.11
N GLU A 653 19.45 2.60 16.53
CA GLU A 653 20.67 2.78 15.71
C GLU A 653 20.66 1.76 14.56
N ASP A 654 21.41 2.07 13.50
CA ASP A 654 21.64 1.15 12.37
C ASP A 654 22.40 -0.10 12.85
N PHE A 655 21.91 -1.29 12.52
CA PHE A 655 22.61 -2.52 12.85
C PHE A 655 22.48 -3.61 11.76
N TRP A 656 23.51 -4.45 11.65
CA TRP A 656 23.54 -5.57 10.73
C TRP A 656 22.43 -6.59 10.99
N VAL A 657 21.91 -7.16 9.91
CA VAL A 657 20.98 -8.29 9.92
C VAL A 657 21.69 -9.52 9.36
N MET A 658 21.59 -10.64 10.06
CA MET A 658 22.25 -11.90 9.67
C MET A 658 21.87 -12.39 8.26
N SER A 659 20.65 -12.07 7.80
CA SER A 659 20.17 -12.51 6.49
C SER A 659 20.82 -11.72 5.35
N PRO A 660 21.43 -12.40 4.36
CA PRO A 660 22.14 -11.76 3.28
C PRO A 660 21.22 -10.98 2.32
N TYR A 661 21.79 -10.03 1.59
CA TYR A 661 21.17 -9.51 0.37
C TYR A 661 21.43 -10.48 -0.78
N THR A 662 20.38 -11.04 -1.37
CA THR A 662 20.52 -12.21 -2.25
C THR A 662 20.83 -11.88 -3.71
N ALA A 663 20.88 -10.60 -4.10
CA ALA A 663 21.20 -10.19 -5.48
C ALA A 663 22.71 -10.22 -5.82
N ASN A 664 23.59 -10.18 -4.80
CA ASN A 664 25.03 -10.28 -4.94
C ASN A 664 25.66 -10.73 -3.61
N ASP A 665 26.95 -10.97 -3.60
CA ASP A 665 27.72 -11.48 -2.46
C ASP A 665 28.46 -10.40 -1.66
N TYR A 666 28.51 -9.17 -2.17
CA TYR A 666 29.22 -8.04 -1.54
C TYR A 666 28.32 -7.03 -0.83
N MET A 667 27.02 -7.28 -0.73
CA MET A 667 26.10 -6.45 0.02
C MET A 667 25.39 -7.24 1.12
N ALA A 668 25.43 -6.74 2.35
CA ALA A 668 24.69 -7.28 3.48
C ALA A 668 23.50 -6.38 3.86
N ARG A 669 22.51 -6.98 4.50
CA ARG A 669 21.35 -6.24 5.01
C ARG A 669 21.64 -5.63 6.37
N TYR A 670 21.04 -4.46 6.59
CA TYR A 670 21.03 -3.81 7.88
C TYR A 670 19.64 -3.20 8.17
N MET A 671 19.32 -3.08 9.43
CA MET A 671 18.17 -2.31 9.91
C MET A 671 18.62 -0.89 10.16
N ASN A 672 17.96 0.12 9.59
CA ASN A 672 18.23 1.50 9.92
C ASN A 672 17.40 1.98 11.13
N ASP A 673 17.74 3.14 11.68
CA ASP A 673 17.07 3.78 12.82
C ASP A 673 15.58 4.08 12.58
N ASP A 674 15.16 4.22 11.32
CA ASP A 674 13.76 4.36 10.92
C ASP A 674 12.99 3.01 10.89
N GLY A 675 13.64 1.86 11.15
CA GLY A 675 13.04 0.52 11.12
C GLY A 675 12.93 -0.08 9.71
N PHE A 676 13.72 0.42 8.75
CA PHE A 676 13.74 -0.06 7.38
C PHE A 676 14.90 -1.03 7.17
N ILE A 677 14.66 -2.17 6.52
CA ILE A 677 15.71 -3.14 6.18
C ILE A 677 16.29 -2.75 4.83
N LEU A 678 17.47 -2.22 4.86
CA LEU A 678 18.25 -1.79 3.69
C LEU A 678 19.42 -2.75 3.44
N HIS A 679 20.22 -2.45 2.44
CA HIS A 679 21.47 -3.16 2.15
C HIS A 679 22.59 -2.16 1.85
N THR A 680 23.79 -2.55 2.17
CA THR A 680 25.02 -1.79 1.89
C THR A 680 26.20 -2.73 1.70
N ASP A 681 27.31 -2.22 1.19
CA ASP A 681 28.55 -2.99 1.04
C ASP A 681 28.97 -3.62 2.37
N VAL A 682 29.38 -4.88 2.34
CA VAL A 682 29.75 -5.68 3.52
C VAL A 682 30.91 -5.04 4.32
N ARG A 683 31.75 -4.23 3.65
CA ARG A 683 32.89 -3.53 4.24
C ARG A 683 32.51 -2.23 4.96
N ASN A 684 31.28 -1.75 4.83
CA ASN A 684 30.81 -0.59 5.59
C ASN A 684 30.60 -0.98 7.06
N GLU A 685 30.87 -0.03 7.96
CA GLU A 685 30.62 -0.24 9.39
C GLU A 685 29.13 -0.03 9.72
N LYS A 686 28.55 -0.99 10.44
CA LYS A 686 27.23 -0.89 11.08
C LYS A 686 27.28 -1.47 12.47
N GLY A 687 26.29 -1.13 13.30
CA GLY A 687 26.13 -1.67 14.64
C GLY A 687 25.89 -3.19 14.64
N VAL A 688 26.29 -3.85 15.68
CA VAL A 688 26.06 -5.28 15.93
C VAL A 688 25.12 -5.42 17.12
N ARG A 689 23.92 -5.98 16.92
CA ARG A 689 22.99 -6.38 17.96
C ARG A 689 23.13 -7.89 18.18
N ALA A 690 23.66 -8.28 19.34
CA ALA A 690 23.86 -9.69 19.66
C ALA A 690 22.55 -10.32 20.14
N MET A 691 22.30 -11.56 19.74
CA MET A 691 21.21 -12.40 20.24
C MET A 691 21.77 -13.67 20.87
N ILE A 692 21.14 -14.10 21.95
CA ILE A 692 21.43 -15.36 22.63
C ILE A 692 20.14 -16.07 23.03
N ARG A 693 20.26 -17.36 23.22
CA ARG A 693 19.22 -18.18 23.82
C ARG A 693 19.74 -18.72 25.19
N ILE A 694 18.99 -18.53 26.24
CA ILE A 694 19.41 -18.93 27.59
C ILE A 694 18.47 -19.96 28.21
N LYS A 695 19.06 -20.82 29.06
CA LYS A 695 18.33 -21.64 30.04
C LYS A 695 18.08 -20.81 31.28
N ARG A 696 16.92 -20.96 31.90
CA ARG A 696 16.65 -20.46 33.24
C ARG A 696 16.65 -21.61 34.25
#